data_ca302e0c7b86526e9d79af6302aab79d
#
_entry.id   ca302e0c7b86526e9d79af6302aab79d
#
_cell.length_a   1.000
_cell.length_b   1.000
_cell.length_c   1.000
_cell.angle_alpha   90.00
_cell.angle_beta   90.00
_cell.angle_gamma   90.00
#
_symmetry.space_group_name_H-M   'P 1'
#
loop_
_entity.id
_entity.type
_entity.pdbx_description
1 polymer ?
#
loop_
_entity_poly.entity_id
_entity_poly.type
_entity_poly.pdbx_seq_one_letter_code
_entity_poly.pdbx_strand_id
1 'polypeptide(L)'
;MRALAVTAVILYHANPSWAVGGFFGVDVFFVLSGFLITTLLLGEWRGTGGVGLRGFWGRRARRLLPALFVMLAVVGAVSVLLPRVLGSPGLVGDTLATVGYVANWHFIAANTSYFATVGNPSPLQHTWTLAIEEQFYLIWPLILLLLVGGFRSLRRPSRERSRNRLLLVAVVAVVGAAASALEMAYLTPIGSLSVNRAYYGSDTRAQGLLVGAALAAVCLWWGPVRTAMGRRLLGVIGIVGAVGVLVMWRIVPESSALTFHGGFALLAVAAAAVIACVTLLSRHPVAGLLSLRPLPYIGKISYGMYLWYWPVLLVMTSQRTHLHGVGLLAARLAVIVGVAAFSFHFIEAPIHRGRLAGWRSLVAVPVAAVVVSLLPMFVPSASAVVPALPPVQSAVALAHPVAGVAGAAAVAPLRPVRILLVGDSMAGSLGVGLKQVAAQYGAEILNDGAPGCSLAEAQQVQVLWFTDPPGAPCQAGNPAQLISTYRSLVQQFDPDVVVYLARGDTLNTELNGTWQHLGEPTFDFWAEARYDEAVTALSSEGAKVVFLTSPYYDSGEEPDGAPWPENDPSRVITDNQLLAASASLSPGTASVFNLGSFLSPGNQFDPTVDGVDARCSDGVHMTVPGGELVGTRLLPKLVALGRAHASLSSSASRPVLPDIAQPWWYADLPCGT
;
A
#
# COMPACT_ATOMS: atom_id res chain seq x y z
N MET A 1 -8.04 -0.37 27.14
CA MET A 1 -7.27 0.24 26.02
C MET A 1 -7.12 -0.70 24.82
N ARG A 2 -6.61 -1.94 24.94
CA ARG A 2 -6.45 -2.86 23.79
C ARG A 2 -7.73 -3.06 22.97
N ALA A 3 -8.88 -3.14 23.64
CA ALA A 3 -10.18 -3.25 22.97
C ALA A 3 -10.46 -2.04 22.07
N LEU A 4 -10.26 -0.83 22.59
CA LEU A 4 -10.48 0.39 21.82
C LEU A 4 -9.49 0.53 20.66
N ALA A 5 -8.23 0.17 20.88
CA ALA A 5 -7.18 0.21 19.87
C ALA A 5 -7.49 -0.72 18.68
N VAL A 6 -7.87 -2.00 18.94
CA VAL A 6 -8.22 -2.92 17.86
C VAL A 6 -9.49 -2.48 17.13
N THR A 7 -10.47 -1.93 17.86
CA THR A 7 -11.70 -1.41 17.24
C THR A 7 -11.40 -0.22 16.32
N ALA A 8 -10.53 0.71 16.74
CA ALA A 8 -10.14 1.84 15.90
C ALA A 8 -9.45 1.38 14.58
N VAL A 9 -8.55 0.39 14.68
CA VAL A 9 -7.90 -0.21 13.49
C VAL A 9 -8.92 -0.87 12.57
N ILE A 10 -9.85 -1.65 13.11
CA ILE A 10 -10.87 -2.34 12.31
C ILE A 10 -11.80 -1.32 11.64
N LEU A 11 -12.22 -0.28 12.36
CA LEU A 11 -13.08 0.76 11.80
C LEU A 11 -12.40 1.53 10.68
N TYR A 12 -11.13 1.87 10.84
CA TYR A 12 -10.33 2.52 9.80
C TYR A 12 -10.30 1.69 8.51
N HIS A 13 -9.95 0.40 8.61
CA HIS A 13 -9.88 -0.47 7.44
C HIS A 13 -11.24 -0.90 6.89
N ALA A 14 -12.29 -0.86 7.70
CA ALA A 14 -13.64 -1.14 7.25
C ALA A 14 -14.28 0.07 6.53
N ASN A 15 -13.99 1.27 6.99
CA ASN A 15 -14.34 2.55 6.36
C ASN A 15 -13.55 3.69 7.02
N PRO A 16 -12.55 4.28 6.36
CA PRO A 16 -11.75 5.37 6.91
C PRO A 16 -12.56 6.57 7.39
N SER A 17 -13.71 6.88 6.77
CA SER A 17 -14.55 8.01 7.19
C SER A 17 -15.09 7.91 8.63
N TRP A 18 -15.17 6.69 9.17
CA TRP A 18 -15.63 6.47 10.55
C TRP A 18 -14.56 6.73 11.59
N ALA A 19 -13.31 6.51 11.22
CA ALA A 19 -12.15 6.70 12.10
C ALA A 19 -10.92 7.07 11.28
N VAL A 20 -10.90 8.29 10.75
CA VAL A 20 -9.86 8.81 9.83
C VAL A 20 -8.43 8.52 10.32
N GLY A 21 -8.16 8.71 11.61
CA GLY A 21 -6.88 8.37 12.24
C GLY A 21 -6.87 7.00 12.94
N GLY A 22 -7.78 6.08 12.60
CA GLY A 22 -7.87 4.78 13.28
C GLY A 22 -6.64 3.90 13.13
N PHE A 23 -5.82 4.11 12.08
CA PHE A 23 -4.50 3.47 11.91
C PHE A 23 -3.56 3.70 13.08
N PHE A 24 -3.66 4.83 13.78
CA PHE A 24 -2.95 5.11 15.03
C PHE A 24 -3.29 4.13 16.17
N GLY A 25 -4.34 3.32 16.04
CA GLY A 25 -4.64 2.26 17.01
C GLY A 25 -3.49 1.28 17.20
N VAL A 26 -2.69 1.03 16.17
CA VAL A 26 -1.46 0.22 16.22
C VAL A 26 -0.46 0.80 17.23
N ASP A 27 -0.29 2.12 17.28
CA ASP A 27 0.68 2.76 18.17
C ASP A 27 0.28 2.66 19.63
N VAL A 28 -1.03 2.65 19.93
CA VAL A 28 -1.49 2.34 21.28
C VAL A 28 -1.08 0.91 21.69
N PHE A 29 -1.10 -0.05 20.76
CA PHE A 29 -0.54 -1.38 21.02
C PHE A 29 0.96 -1.34 21.28
N PHE A 30 1.72 -0.59 20.50
CA PHE A 30 3.17 -0.45 20.70
C PHE A 30 3.49 0.14 22.08
N VAL A 31 2.83 1.20 22.50
CA VAL A 31 3.02 1.77 23.85
C VAL A 31 2.65 0.77 24.94
N LEU A 32 1.53 0.06 24.81
CA LEU A 32 1.13 -0.99 25.75
C LEU A 32 2.15 -2.13 25.80
N SER A 33 2.67 -2.56 24.67
CA SER A 33 3.66 -3.62 24.56
C SER A 33 4.98 -3.22 25.21
N GLY A 34 5.49 -2.04 24.91
CA GLY A 34 6.68 -1.49 25.55
C GLY A 34 6.54 -1.38 27.08
N PHE A 35 5.39 -0.86 27.54
CA PHE A 35 5.10 -0.73 28.96
C PHE A 35 5.03 -2.09 29.68
N LEU A 36 4.26 -3.04 29.14
CA LEU A 36 4.05 -4.33 29.77
C LEU A 36 5.34 -5.17 29.83
N ILE A 37 6.08 -5.25 28.72
CA ILE A 37 7.33 -6.02 28.66
C ILE A 37 8.36 -5.45 29.63
N THR A 38 8.56 -4.14 29.60
CA THR A 38 9.55 -3.50 30.48
C THR A 38 9.16 -3.61 31.95
N THR A 39 7.87 -3.48 32.28
CA THR A 39 7.38 -3.68 33.66
C THR A 39 7.66 -5.12 34.15
N LEU A 40 7.40 -6.14 33.31
CA LEU A 40 7.64 -7.54 33.66
C LEU A 40 9.13 -7.82 33.89
N LEU A 41 9.99 -7.40 32.97
CA LEU A 41 11.43 -7.65 33.04
C LEU A 41 12.10 -6.91 34.20
N LEU A 42 11.76 -5.63 34.40
CA LEU A 42 12.27 -4.84 35.52
C LEU A 42 11.73 -5.35 36.86
N GLY A 43 10.49 -5.83 36.90
CA GLY A 43 9.90 -6.46 38.07
C GLY A 43 10.64 -7.74 38.45
N GLU A 44 10.93 -8.61 37.49
CA GLU A 44 11.70 -9.83 37.68
C GLU A 44 13.12 -9.52 38.19
N TRP A 45 13.83 -8.58 37.50
CA TRP A 45 15.15 -8.14 37.91
C TRP A 45 15.17 -7.60 39.35
N ARG A 46 14.22 -6.77 39.74
CA ARG A 46 14.13 -6.25 41.12
C ARG A 46 13.87 -7.34 42.14
N GLY A 47 13.10 -8.36 41.77
CA GLY A 47 12.76 -9.48 42.65
C GLY A 47 13.86 -10.51 42.80
N THR A 48 14.61 -10.82 41.75
CA THR A 48 15.57 -11.93 41.68
C THR A 48 17.01 -11.48 41.46
N GLY A 49 17.26 -10.27 41.01
CA GLY A 49 18.57 -9.76 40.61
C GLY A 49 18.97 -10.08 39.16
N GLY A 50 18.17 -10.87 38.46
CA GLY A 50 18.40 -11.26 37.05
C GLY A 50 17.12 -11.25 36.22
N VAL A 51 17.26 -11.58 34.94
CA VAL A 51 16.14 -11.70 33.98
C VAL A 51 16.22 -13.06 33.30
N GLY A 52 15.16 -13.84 33.38
CA GLY A 52 15.06 -15.19 32.81
C GLY A 52 14.61 -15.18 31.36
N LEU A 53 15.52 -14.85 30.41
CA LEU A 53 15.19 -14.69 28.99
C LEU A 53 14.50 -15.92 28.37
N ARG A 54 14.99 -17.12 28.64
CA ARG A 54 14.37 -18.37 28.11
C ARG A 54 12.93 -18.52 28.56
N GLY A 55 12.65 -18.24 29.84
CA GLY A 55 11.29 -18.28 30.38
C GLY A 55 10.40 -17.20 29.76
N PHE A 56 10.95 -16.00 29.54
CA PHE A 56 10.27 -14.88 28.92
C PHE A 56 9.85 -15.21 27.48
N TRP A 57 10.81 -15.57 26.61
CA TRP A 57 10.51 -15.90 25.21
C TRP A 57 9.63 -17.13 25.07
N GLY A 58 9.83 -18.18 25.89
CA GLY A 58 8.98 -19.36 25.87
C GLY A 58 7.52 -19.08 26.24
N ARG A 59 7.25 -18.15 27.18
CA ARG A 59 5.86 -17.71 27.48
C ARG A 59 5.25 -16.95 26.32
N ARG A 60 6.02 -16.11 25.63
CA ARG A 60 5.58 -15.34 24.46
C ARG A 60 5.27 -16.24 23.28
N ALA A 61 6.19 -17.11 22.91
CA ALA A 61 6.00 -18.08 21.83
C ALA A 61 4.71 -18.91 22.01
N ARG A 62 4.49 -19.46 23.22
CA ARG A 62 3.26 -20.22 23.51
C ARG A 62 1.97 -19.40 23.45
N ARG A 63 2.06 -18.07 23.57
CA ARG A 63 0.91 -17.18 23.51
C ARG A 63 0.60 -16.76 22.07
N LEU A 64 1.60 -16.48 21.22
CA LEU A 64 1.42 -15.80 19.95
C LEU A 64 1.48 -16.76 18.76
N LEU A 65 2.45 -17.70 18.75
CA LEU A 65 2.66 -18.60 17.62
C LEU A 65 1.47 -19.49 17.25
N PRO A 66 0.71 -20.08 18.20
CA PRO A 66 -0.38 -20.98 17.81
C PRO A 66 -1.47 -20.32 16.98
N ALA A 67 -1.91 -19.11 17.37
CA ALA A 67 -2.94 -18.39 16.64
C ALA A 67 -2.40 -17.88 15.28
N LEU A 68 -1.16 -17.40 15.25
CA LEU A 68 -0.50 -16.98 14.01
C LEU A 68 -0.44 -18.12 12.99
N PHE A 69 0.04 -19.28 13.39
CA PHE A 69 0.17 -20.45 12.49
C PHE A 69 -1.19 -20.97 12.01
N VAL A 70 -2.22 -20.93 12.86
CA VAL A 70 -3.57 -21.30 12.42
C VAL A 70 -4.10 -20.30 11.38
N MET A 71 -3.89 -19.01 11.59
CA MET A 71 -4.28 -17.98 10.63
C MET A 71 -3.54 -18.19 9.30
N LEU A 72 -2.23 -18.39 9.33
CA LEU A 72 -1.44 -18.66 8.12
C LEU A 72 -1.93 -19.90 7.37
N ALA A 73 -2.23 -21.01 8.10
CA ALA A 73 -2.75 -22.22 7.49
C ALA A 73 -4.10 -22.00 6.81
N VAL A 74 -5.00 -21.24 7.44
CA VAL A 74 -6.32 -20.93 6.86
C VAL A 74 -6.18 -20.01 5.65
N VAL A 75 -5.37 -18.95 5.74
CA VAL A 75 -5.13 -18.05 4.61
C VAL A 75 -4.51 -18.83 3.44
N GLY A 76 -3.49 -19.66 3.68
CA GLY A 76 -2.88 -20.51 2.66
C GLY A 76 -3.87 -21.48 2.02
N ALA A 77 -4.70 -22.16 2.82
CA ALA A 77 -5.72 -23.07 2.32
C ALA A 77 -6.78 -22.34 1.47
N VAL A 78 -7.27 -21.20 1.95
CA VAL A 78 -8.26 -20.39 1.20
C VAL A 78 -7.65 -19.84 -0.09
N SER A 79 -6.39 -19.43 -0.09
CA SER A 79 -5.71 -18.95 -1.30
C SER A 79 -5.56 -20.04 -2.36
N VAL A 80 -5.39 -21.30 -1.96
CA VAL A 80 -5.36 -22.45 -2.90
C VAL A 80 -6.75 -22.83 -3.41
N LEU A 81 -7.72 -22.89 -2.50
CA LEU A 81 -9.09 -23.35 -2.82
C LEU A 81 -9.90 -22.27 -3.55
N LEU A 82 -9.65 -21.01 -3.23
CA LEU A 82 -10.36 -19.83 -3.75
C LEU A 82 -9.35 -18.75 -4.14
N PRO A 83 -8.52 -18.98 -5.18
CA PRO A 83 -7.44 -18.05 -5.54
C PRO A 83 -7.95 -16.64 -5.91
N ARG A 84 -9.15 -16.54 -6.47
CA ARG A 84 -9.80 -15.24 -6.76
C ARG A 84 -10.23 -14.47 -5.51
N VAL A 85 -10.15 -15.07 -4.32
CA VAL A 85 -10.61 -14.45 -3.06
C VAL A 85 -9.45 -13.94 -2.22
N LEU A 86 -8.40 -14.75 -2.04
CA LEU A 86 -7.23 -14.45 -1.23
C LEU A 86 -5.90 -14.78 -1.94
N GLY A 87 -5.93 -15.09 -3.23
CA GLY A 87 -4.70 -15.30 -4.00
C GLY A 87 -3.93 -13.98 -4.14
N SER A 88 -2.64 -14.01 -3.83
CA SER A 88 -1.72 -12.89 -4.05
C SER A 88 -0.43 -13.44 -4.62
N PRO A 89 0.14 -12.86 -5.67
CA PRO A 89 1.39 -13.34 -6.28
C PRO A 89 2.55 -13.45 -5.29
N GLY A 90 2.63 -12.53 -4.32
CA GLY A 90 3.67 -12.49 -3.29
C GLY A 90 3.40 -13.33 -2.03
N LEU A 91 2.27 -14.07 -1.94
CA LEU A 91 1.80 -14.68 -0.70
C LEU A 91 2.81 -15.61 -0.02
N VAL A 92 3.62 -16.31 -0.80
CA VAL A 92 4.69 -17.19 -0.27
C VAL A 92 5.77 -16.36 0.41
N GLY A 93 6.25 -15.30 -0.23
CA GLY A 93 7.21 -14.35 0.34
C GLY A 93 6.67 -13.72 1.61
N ASP A 94 5.42 -13.25 1.58
CA ASP A 94 4.72 -12.66 2.73
C ASP A 94 4.59 -13.66 3.89
N THR A 95 4.28 -14.92 3.59
CA THR A 95 4.20 -15.99 4.59
C THR A 95 5.54 -16.23 5.25
N LEU A 96 6.60 -16.38 4.45
CA LEU A 96 7.96 -16.58 4.97
C LEU A 96 8.44 -15.38 5.79
N ALA A 97 8.18 -14.18 5.32
CA ALA A 97 8.50 -12.95 6.02
C ALA A 97 7.70 -12.80 7.33
N THR A 98 6.43 -13.22 7.33
CA THR A 98 5.58 -13.24 8.54
C THR A 98 6.09 -14.25 9.57
N VAL A 99 6.43 -15.47 9.15
CA VAL A 99 7.00 -16.50 10.02
C VAL A 99 8.36 -16.08 10.59
N GLY A 100 9.18 -15.40 9.77
CA GLY A 100 10.47 -14.84 10.16
C GLY A 100 10.39 -13.56 10.99
N TYR A 101 9.19 -13.00 11.19
CA TYR A 101 8.98 -11.69 11.83
C TYR A 101 9.78 -10.56 11.18
N VAL A 102 9.88 -10.60 9.83
CA VAL A 102 10.52 -9.55 9.00
C VAL A 102 9.56 -9.00 7.94
N ALA A 103 8.25 -9.23 8.10
CA ALA A 103 7.23 -8.80 7.15
C ALA A 103 7.28 -7.29 6.86
N ASN A 104 7.58 -6.46 7.86
CA ASN A 104 7.72 -5.01 7.68
C ASN A 104 8.89 -4.64 6.74
N TRP A 105 10.04 -5.30 6.86
CA TRP A 105 11.18 -5.08 5.97
C TRP A 105 10.95 -5.69 4.59
N HIS A 106 10.23 -6.81 4.53
CA HIS A 106 9.79 -7.40 3.27
C HIS A 106 8.89 -6.45 2.49
N PHE A 107 7.88 -5.84 3.11
CA PHE A 107 7.00 -4.87 2.46
C PHE A 107 7.72 -3.58 2.06
N ILE A 108 8.76 -3.15 2.82
CA ILE A 108 9.64 -2.07 2.38
C ILE A 108 10.42 -2.47 1.12
N ALA A 109 11.03 -3.65 1.11
CA ALA A 109 11.81 -4.14 -0.02
C ALA A 109 10.96 -4.38 -1.28
N ALA A 110 9.72 -4.84 -1.09
CA ALA A 110 8.72 -5.00 -2.15
C ALA A 110 8.01 -3.68 -2.52
N ASN A 111 8.41 -2.55 -1.93
CA ASN A 111 7.79 -1.22 -2.09
C ASN A 111 6.25 -1.22 -1.94
N THR A 112 5.73 -2.16 -1.15
CA THR A 112 4.29 -2.30 -0.93
C THR A 112 3.76 -1.12 -0.14
N SER A 113 2.87 -0.32 -0.73
CA SER A 113 2.26 0.78 0.00
C SER A 113 1.27 0.25 1.04
N TYR A 114 1.31 0.84 2.25
CA TYR A 114 0.32 0.54 3.27
C TYR A 114 -0.99 1.29 3.04
N PHE A 115 -0.89 2.51 2.58
CA PHE A 115 -2.01 3.41 2.39
C PHE A 115 -2.59 3.36 0.98
N ALA A 116 -1.77 3.05 -0.04
CA ALA A 116 -2.26 2.86 -1.40
C ALA A 116 -2.78 1.41 -1.55
N THR A 117 -4.08 1.26 -1.52
CA THR A 117 -4.74 -0.03 -1.74
C THR A 117 -5.22 -0.15 -3.19
N VAL A 118 -4.37 0.24 -4.11
CA VAL A 118 -4.60 -0.06 -5.52
C VAL A 118 -4.23 -1.53 -5.72
N GLY A 119 -5.21 -2.35 -6.07
CA GLY A 119 -5.03 -3.78 -6.32
C GLY A 119 -5.46 -4.70 -5.17
N ASN A 120 -5.10 -5.96 -5.28
CA ASN A 120 -5.45 -7.00 -4.32
C ASN A 120 -4.39 -7.03 -3.19
N PRO A 121 -4.61 -6.35 -2.05
CA PRO A 121 -3.61 -6.25 -1.01
C PRO A 121 -3.32 -7.64 -0.43
N SER A 122 -2.07 -7.86 -0.05
CA SER A 122 -1.69 -9.12 0.61
C SER A 122 -2.59 -9.43 1.81
N PRO A 123 -3.17 -10.62 1.90
CA PRO A 123 -3.96 -11.02 3.07
C PRO A 123 -3.14 -11.07 4.35
N LEU A 124 -1.82 -10.96 4.27
CA LEU A 124 -0.87 -10.93 5.38
C LEU A 124 -0.28 -9.55 5.64
N GLN A 125 -0.68 -8.51 4.89
CA GLN A 125 -0.10 -7.17 5.00
C GLN A 125 -0.08 -6.64 6.45
N HIS A 126 -1.17 -6.82 7.19
CA HIS A 126 -1.29 -6.38 8.59
C HIS A 126 -0.25 -6.98 9.54
N THR A 127 0.45 -8.06 9.15
CA THR A 127 1.44 -8.74 10.01
C THR A 127 2.75 -7.95 10.19
N TRP A 128 2.94 -6.86 9.44
CA TRP A 128 4.08 -5.98 9.59
C TRP A 128 4.25 -5.44 11.02
N THR A 129 3.15 -5.16 11.71
CA THR A 129 3.19 -4.65 13.09
C THR A 129 3.64 -5.71 14.08
N LEU A 130 3.25 -6.97 13.85
CA LEU A 130 3.70 -8.10 14.65
C LEU A 130 5.22 -8.30 14.50
N ALA A 131 5.75 -8.09 13.30
CA ALA A 131 7.19 -8.13 13.06
C ALA A 131 7.92 -7.10 13.94
N ILE A 132 7.48 -5.86 13.99
CA ILE A 132 8.08 -4.80 14.82
C ILE A 132 7.99 -5.15 16.31
N GLU A 133 6.83 -5.63 16.79
CA GLU A 133 6.67 -6.04 18.19
C GLU A 133 7.63 -7.19 18.57
N GLU A 134 7.72 -8.23 17.76
CA GLU A 134 8.58 -9.39 18.05
C GLU A 134 10.06 -9.07 17.95
N GLN A 135 10.46 -8.19 17.01
CA GLN A 135 11.82 -7.64 16.94
C GLN A 135 12.16 -6.88 18.24
N PHE A 136 11.24 -6.07 18.75
CA PHE A 136 11.41 -5.41 20.03
C PHE A 136 11.48 -6.42 21.19
N TYR A 137 10.66 -7.47 21.19
CA TYR A 137 10.68 -8.51 22.22
C TYR A 137 11.96 -9.35 22.19
N LEU A 138 12.66 -9.39 21.07
CA LEU A 138 13.96 -10.05 20.95
C LEU A 138 15.09 -9.13 21.47
N ILE A 139 15.11 -7.87 21.02
CA ILE A 139 16.23 -6.93 21.21
C ILE A 139 16.15 -6.25 22.58
N TRP A 140 14.97 -5.72 22.96
CA TRP A 140 14.82 -4.92 24.16
C TRP A 140 15.19 -5.63 25.47
N PRO A 141 14.83 -6.91 25.69
CA PRO A 141 15.27 -7.64 26.89
C PRO A 141 16.78 -7.75 27.01
N LEU A 142 17.51 -7.86 25.89
CA LEU A 142 18.98 -7.89 25.87
C LEU A 142 19.57 -6.53 26.24
N ILE A 143 19.05 -5.45 25.63
CA ILE A 143 19.44 -4.07 25.99
C ILE A 143 19.16 -3.82 27.47
N LEU A 144 17.98 -4.20 27.95
CA LEU A 144 17.59 -4.01 29.33
C LEU A 144 18.51 -4.77 30.29
N LEU A 145 18.88 -6.02 29.96
CA LEU A 145 19.81 -6.84 30.73
C LEU A 145 21.20 -6.18 30.83
N LEU A 146 21.68 -5.56 29.73
CA LEU A 146 22.92 -4.78 29.73
C LEU A 146 22.81 -3.54 30.65
N LEU A 147 21.72 -2.76 30.52
CA LEU A 147 21.49 -1.54 31.29
C LEU A 147 21.39 -1.82 32.80
N VAL A 148 20.73 -2.91 33.20
CA VAL A 148 20.57 -3.23 34.62
C VAL A 148 21.77 -4.00 35.20
N GLY A 149 22.72 -4.48 34.34
CA GLY A 149 23.90 -5.23 34.76
C GLY A 149 23.55 -6.62 35.27
N GLY A 150 22.49 -7.24 34.71
CA GLY A 150 21.92 -8.51 35.19
C GLY A 150 22.70 -9.77 34.83
N PHE A 151 23.77 -9.70 34.04
CA PHE A 151 24.64 -10.86 33.70
C PHE A 151 25.54 -11.35 34.85
N ARG A 152 25.79 -10.50 35.86
CA ARG A 152 26.81 -10.76 36.88
C ARG A 152 26.29 -10.84 38.31
N SER A 153 24.99 -10.61 38.56
CA SER A 153 24.49 -10.54 39.94
C SER A 153 23.24 -11.38 40.10
N LEU A 154 23.38 -12.49 40.82
CA LEU A 154 22.26 -13.30 41.33
C LEU A 154 21.67 -12.74 42.63
N ARG A 155 22.12 -11.54 43.07
CA ARG A 155 21.62 -10.87 44.27
C ARG A 155 20.68 -9.72 43.92
N ARG A 156 19.62 -9.58 44.72
CA ARG A 156 18.69 -8.43 44.58
C ARG A 156 19.45 -7.12 44.65
N PRO A 157 19.19 -6.18 43.75
CA PRO A 157 19.86 -4.88 43.76
C PRO A 157 19.49 -4.09 45.03
N SER A 158 20.43 -3.28 45.54
CA SER A 158 20.13 -2.30 46.58
C SER A 158 19.11 -1.29 46.06
N ARG A 159 18.42 -0.60 46.99
CA ARG A 159 17.40 0.40 46.62
C ARG A 159 17.97 1.53 45.77
N GLU A 160 19.15 2.00 46.12
CA GLU A 160 19.84 3.08 45.38
C GLU A 160 20.26 2.59 43.97
N ARG A 161 20.91 1.42 43.87
CA ARG A 161 21.29 0.83 42.60
C ARG A 161 20.07 0.60 41.70
N SER A 162 18.97 0.13 42.28
CA SER A 162 17.72 -0.06 41.56
C SER A 162 17.19 1.26 41.00
N ARG A 163 17.20 2.34 41.82
CA ARG A 163 16.72 3.65 41.41
C ARG A 163 17.54 4.25 40.28
N ASN A 164 18.87 4.18 40.37
CA ASN A 164 19.78 4.72 39.34
C ASN A 164 19.65 3.93 38.02
N ARG A 165 19.51 2.60 38.07
CA ARG A 165 19.31 1.78 36.88
C ARG A 165 17.94 1.99 36.21
N LEU A 166 16.88 2.19 36.99
CA LEU A 166 15.56 2.55 36.46
C LEU A 166 15.60 3.90 35.73
N LEU A 167 16.30 4.90 36.32
CA LEU A 167 16.48 6.19 35.68
C LEU A 167 17.27 6.06 34.37
N LEU A 168 18.35 5.26 34.37
CA LEU A 168 19.13 4.98 33.16
C LEU A 168 18.26 4.36 32.06
N VAL A 169 17.43 3.36 32.40
CA VAL A 169 16.50 2.75 31.44
C VAL A 169 15.50 3.77 30.90
N ALA A 170 14.95 4.64 31.77
CA ALA A 170 14.03 5.67 31.36
C ALA A 170 14.69 6.66 30.39
N VAL A 171 15.91 7.12 30.71
CA VAL A 171 16.66 8.06 29.86
C VAL A 171 16.99 7.44 28.50
N VAL A 172 17.51 6.20 28.48
CA VAL A 172 17.82 5.50 27.22
C VAL A 172 16.57 5.30 26.37
N ALA A 173 15.45 4.93 26.99
CA ALA A 173 14.19 4.77 26.28
C ALA A 173 13.64 6.10 25.73
N VAL A 174 13.73 7.19 26.48
CA VAL A 174 13.31 8.54 26.01
C VAL A 174 14.20 9.03 24.87
N VAL A 175 15.52 8.89 25.00
CA VAL A 175 16.47 9.30 23.95
C VAL A 175 16.24 8.48 22.69
N GLY A 176 16.07 7.15 22.83
CA GLY A 176 15.75 6.28 21.70
C GLY A 176 14.41 6.61 21.04
N ALA A 177 13.37 6.94 21.83
CA ALA A 177 12.08 7.38 21.29
C ALA A 177 12.19 8.69 20.51
N ALA A 178 12.95 9.65 21.04
CA ALA A 178 13.19 10.93 20.36
C ALA A 178 13.98 10.74 19.06
N ALA A 179 15.04 9.90 19.08
CA ALA A 179 15.81 9.58 17.88
C ALA A 179 14.93 8.92 16.80
N SER A 180 14.08 7.94 17.16
CA SER A 180 13.13 7.28 16.28
C SER A 180 12.11 8.25 15.65
N ALA A 181 11.59 9.21 16.45
CA ALA A 181 10.67 10.22 15.96
C ALA A 181 11.33 11.21 15.00
N LEU A 182 12.59 11.63 15.31
CA LEU A 182 13.37 12.51 14.45
C LEU A 182 13.75 11.83 13.14
N GLU A 183 14.12 10.54 13.19
CA GLU A 183 14.39 9.73 11.99
C GLU A 183 13.16 9.64 11.09
N MET A 184 11.97 9.38 11.66
CA MET A 184 10.72 9.38 10.91
C MET A 184 10.49 10.71 10.19
N ALA A 185 10.63 11.83 10.89
CA ALA A 185 10.46 13.16 10.31
C ALA A 185 11.50 13.47 9.23
N TYR A 186 12.74 12.98 9.40
CA TYR A 186 13.81 13.14 8.42
C TYR A 186 13.55 12.35 7.12
N LEU A 187 13.03 11.13 7.25
CA LEU A 187 12.73 10.24 6.11
C LEU A 187 11.46 10.63 5.35
N THR A 188 10.66 11.54 5.89
CA THR A 188 9.42 12.02 5.28
C THR A 188 9.44 13.53 5.09
N PRO A 189 10.28 14.08 4.19
CA PRO A 189 10.22 15.50 3.85
C PRO A 189 8.80 15.92 3.47
N ILE A 190 8.41 17.14 3.81
CA ILE A 190 7.09 17.67 3.45
C ILE A 190 6.95 17.64 1.92
N GLY A 191 5.88 17.02 1.42
CA GLY A 191 5.67 16.77 -0.01
C GLY A 191 6.26 15.46 -0.54
N SER A 192 6.83 14.61 0.32
CA SER A 192 7.30 13.27 -0.07
C SER A 192 6.13 12.34 -0.40
N LEU A 193 6.17 11.72 -1.58
CA LEU A 193 5.14 10.77 -2.03
C LEU A 193 5.31 9.36 -1.45
N SER A 194 6.52 9.01 -0.96
CA SER A 194 6.77 7.68 -0.41
C SER A 194 7.01 7.73 1.09
N VAL A 195 5.99 7.38 1.85
CA VAL A 195 6.05 7.25 3.31
C VAL A 195 6.26 5.81 3.79
N ASN A 196 6.30 4.85 2.86
CA ASN A 196 6.35 3.41 3.19
C ASN A 196 7.52 3.05 4.09
N ARG A 197 8.74 3.53 3.76
CA ARG A 197 9.94 3.30 4.56
C ARG A 197 9.78 3.80 6.00
N ALA A 198 9.22 4.98 6.17
CA ALA A 198 9.01 5.58 7.48
C ALA A 198 7.87 4.90 8.26
N TYR A 199 6.84 4.43 7.54
CA TYR A 199 5.68 3.79 8.16
C TYR A 199 5.96 2.36 8.62
N TYR A 200 6.66 1.55 7.80
CA TYR A 200 6.97 0.16 8.11
C TYR A 200 8.26 -0.02 8.92
N GLY A 201 9.15 0.97 8.98
CA GLY A 201 10.46 0.87 9.61
C GLY A 201 10.40 0.55 11.10
N SER A 202 11.13 -0.46 11.57
CA SER A 202 11.21 -0.77 13.00
C SER A 202 11.89 0.35 13.79
N ASP A 203 12.85 1.01 13.17
CA ASP A 203 13.59 2.15 13.70
C ASP A 203 12.69 3.37 13.91
N THR A 204 11.92 3.77 12.90
CA THR A 204 11.00 4.90 12.95
C THR A 204 9.78 4.65 13.84
N ARG A 205 9.34 3.40 13.97
CA ARG A 205 8.18 3.00 14.78
C ARG A 205 8.53 2.62 16.22
N ALA A 206 9.81 2.46 16.54
CA ALA A 206 10.28 2.14 17.90
C ALA A 206 9.85 3.20 18.93
N GLN A 207 9.58 4.45 18.51
CA GLN A 207 9.13 5.53 19.38
C GLN A 207 7.96 5.14 20.29
N GLY A 208 6.93 4.45 19.77
CA GLY A 208 5.79 4.00 20.56
C GLY A 208 6.16 2.99 21.65
N LEU A 209 6.94 1.97 21.27
CA LEU A 209 7.44 0.93 22.19
C LEU A 209 8.34 1.52 23.27
N LEU A 210 9.24 2.44 22.91
CA LEU A 210 10.20 3.08 23.81
C LEU A 210 9.53 4.07 24.75
N VAL A 211 8.51 4.82 24.32
CA VAL A 211 7.67 5.65 25.22
C VAL A 211 7.00 4.76 26.28
N GLY A 212 6.46 3.60 25.87
CA GLY A 212 5.91 2.63 26.81
C GLY A 212 6.94 2.08 27.79
N ALA A 213 8.15 1.78 27.31
CA ALA A 213 9.26 1.31 28.14
C ALA A 213 9.74 2.40 29.14
N ALA A 214 9.84 3.64 28.70
CA ALA A 214 10.17 4.78 29.55
C ALA A 214 9.12 4.95 30.67
N LEU A 215 7.84 4.91 30.31
CA LEU A 215 6.75 4.97 31.29
C LEU A 215 6.87 3.86 32.34
N ALA A 216 7.15 2.61 31.95
CA ALA A 216 7.33 1.49 32.88
C ALA A 216 8.47 1.75 33.89
N ALA A 217 9.62 2.24 33.39
CA ALA A 217 10.75 2.56 34.23
C ALA A 217 10.45 3.72 35.20
N VAL A 218 9.78 4.78 34.72
CA VAL A 218 9.35 5.92 35.52
C VAL A 218 8.32 5.51 36.59
N CYS A 219 7.33 4.71 36.25
CA CYS A 219 6.35 4.23 37.22
C CYS A 219 7.00 3.41 38.35
N LEU A 220 7.97 2.54 37.99
CA LEU A 220 8.71 1.75 38.98
C LEU A 220 9.69 2.59 39.80
N TRP A 221 10.24 3.67 39.22
CA TRP A 221 11.15 4.60 39.89
C TRP A 221 10.42 5.51 40.89
N TRP A 222 9.26 6.07 40.49
CA TRP A 222 8.48 6.98 41.31
C TRP A 222 7.69 6.25 42.41
N GLY A 223 7.11 5.10 42.06
CA GLY A 223 6.21 4.36 42.93
C GLY A 223 4.81 4.96 42.99
N PRO A 224 4.00 4.59 44.01
CA PRO A 224 2.61 5.04 44.12
C PRO A 224 2.50 6.55 44.36
N VAL A 225 1.56 7.21 43.72
CA VAL A 225 1.24 8.64 43.92
C VAL A 225 0.53 8.86 45.24
N ARG A 226 1.22 9.45 46.24
CA ARG A 226 0.74 9.59 47.62
C ARG A 226 -0.04 10.87 47.88
N THR A 227 0.30 11.98 47.21
CA THR A 227 -0.34 13.28 47.46
C THR A 227 -1.66 13.43 46.72
N ALA A 228 -2.61 14.15 47.32
CA ALA A 228 -3.90 14.43 46.70
C ALA A 228 -3.73 15.26 45.39
N MET A 229 -2.82 16.25 45.43
CA MET A 229 -2.49 17.08 44.25
C MET A 229 -1.92 16.23 43.14
N GLY A 230 -0.95 15.35 43.42
CA GLY A 230 -0.38 14.44 42.43
C GLY A 230 -1.42 13.51 41.78
N ARG A 231 -2.36 13.01 42.60
CA ARG A 231 -3.47 12.19 42.05
C ARG A 231 -4.41 13.01 41.18
N ARG A 232 -4.74 14.26 41.55
CA ARG A 232 -5.55 15.16 40.71
C ARG A 232 -4.87 15.48 39.40
N LEU A 233 -3.57 15.88 39.45
CA LEU A 233 -2.78 16.21 38.27
C LEU A 233 -2.68 15.00 37.32
N LEU A 234 -2.35 13.82 37.83
CA LEU A 234 -2.27 12.60 37.02
C LEU A 234 -3.64 12.22 36.43
N GLY A 235 -4.72 12.46 37.17
CA GLY A 235 -6.08 12.27 36.66
C GLY A 235 -6.42 13.19 35.49
N VAL A 236 -6.08 14.48 35.60
CA VAL A 236 -6.26 15.46 34.51
C VAL A 236 -5.42 15.08 33.30
N ILE A 237 -4.14 14.74 33.51
CA ILE A 237 -3.24 14.28 32.44
C ILE A 237 -3.83 13.05 31.74
N GLY A 238 -4.39 12.09 32.47
CA GLY A 238 -5.04 10.92 31.92
C GLY A 238 -6.29 11.23 31.09
N ILE A 239 -7.11 12.20 31.53
CA ILE A 239 -8.28 12.67 30.75
C ILE A 239 -7.83 13.37 29.47
N VAL A 240 -6.88 14.30 29.57
CA VAL A 240 -6.33 15.01 28.41
C VAL A 240 -5.74 14.02 27.40
N GLY A 241 -4.98 13.03 27.89
CA GLY A 241 -4.46 11.95 27.04
C GLY A 241 -5.57 11.14 26.37
N ALA A 242 -6.63 10.78 27.09
CA ALA A 242 -7.75 10.04 26.52
C ALA A 242 -8.49 10.84 25.44
N VAL A 243 -8.74 12.12 25.69
CA VAL A 243 -9.33 13.04 24.71
C VAL A 243 -8.40 13.19 23.50
N GLY A 244 -7.10 13.38 23.74
CA GLY A 244 -6.10 13.49 22.66
C GLY A 244 -6.08 12.27 21.75
N VAL A 245 -6.10 11.05 22.30
CA VAL A 245 -6.18 9.81 21.52
C VAL A 245 -7.46 9.77 20.66
N LEU A 246 -8.61 10.09 21.26
CA LEU A 246 -9.90 10.07 20.54
C LEU A 246 -9.97 11.13 19.44
N VAL A 247 -9.45 12.33 19.71
CA VAL A 247 -9.37 13.42 18.73
C VAL A 247 -8.49 13.00 17.56
N MET A 248 -7.28 12.45 17.83
CA MET A 248 -6.40 12.00 16.77
C MET A 248 -7.03 10.89 15.91
N TRP A 249 -7.74 9.95 16.53
CA TRP A 249 -8.45 8.89 15.78
C TRP A 249 -9.58 9.43 14.91
N ARG A 250 -10.15 10.59 15.27
CA ARG A 250 -11.30 11.15 14.55
C ARG A 250 -10.95 12.12 13.45
N ILE A 251 -9.83 12.87 13.58
CA ILE A 251 -9.56 14.02 12.71
C ILE A 251 -8.19 14.06 12.02
N VAL A 252 -7.23 13.18 12.41
CA VAL A 252 -5.88 13.24 11.81
C VAL A 252 -5.75 12.18 10.73
N PRO A 253 -5.78 12.56 9.44
CA PRO A 253 -5.61 11.60 8.35
C PRO A 253 -4.14 11.20 8.17
N GLU A 254 -3.91 10.11 7.46
CA GLU A 254 -2.58 9.64 7.08
C GLU A 254 -1.82 10.64 6.21
N SER A 255 -2.51 11.40 5.37
CA SER A 255 -1.95 12.43 4.50
C SER A 255 -1.49 13.70 5.24
N SER A 256 -1.86 13.85 6.52
CA SER A 256 -1.46 15.02 7.30
C SER A 256 0.05 15.08 7.51
N ALA A 257 0.68 16.22 7.23
CA ALA A 257 2.08 16.45 7.56
C ALA A 257 2.38 16.21 9.05
N LEU A 258 1.43 16.51 9.95
CA LEU A 258 1.53 16.23 11.38
C LEU A 258 1.78 14.75 11.66
N THR A 259 1.19 13.83 10.87
CA THR A 259 1.24 12.39 11.12
C THR A 259 2.68 11.90 11.26
N PHE A 260 3.53 12.22 10.29
CA PHE A 260 4.94 11.80 10.28
C PHE A 260 5.89 12.77 10.99
N HIS A 261 5.50 14.04 11.19
CA HIS A 261 6.30 15.07 11.86
C HIS A 261 5.88 15.26 13.33
N GLY A 262 5.75 14.16 14.07
CA GLY A 262 5.50 14.16 15.51
C GLY A 262 4.13 13.62 15.93
N GLY A 263 3.19 13.36 15.00
CA GLY A 263 1.86 12.81 15.33
C GLY A 263 1.93 11.48 16.05
N PHE A 264 2.76 10.54 15.59
CA PHE A 264 3.00 9.26 16.26
C PHE A 264 3.58 9.43 17.67
N ALA A 265 4.54 10.36 17.87
CA ALA A 265 5.10 10.64 19.17
C ALA A 265 4.05 11.26 20.11
N LEU A 266 3.26 12.21 19.62
CA LEU A 266 2.18 12.84 20.38
C LEU A 266 1.15 11.80 20.84
N LEU A 267 0.71 10.94 19.93
CA LEU A 267 -0.19 9.84 20.26
C LEU A 267 0.42 8.89 21.31
N ALA A 268 1.70 8.53 21.16
CA ALA A 268 2.38 7.66 22.10
C ALA A 268 2.42 8.27 23.51
N VAL A 269 2.69 9.58 23.63
CA VAL A 269 2.67 10.31 24.90
C VAL A 269 1.24 10.38 25.47
N ALA A 270 0.23 10.65 24.64
CA ALA A 270 -1.17 10.65 25.05
C ALA A 270 -1.62 9.27 25.58
N ALA A 271 -1.28 8.18 24.86
CA ALA A 271 -1.54 6.82 25.30
C ALA A 271 -0.81 6.47 26.61
N ALA A 272 0.46 6.89 26.73
CA ALA A 272 1.24 6.72 27.97
C ALA A 272 0.60 7.45 29.17
N ALA A 273 0.05 8.64 28.97
CA ALA A 273 -0.68 9.39 30.00
C ALA A 273 -1.92 8.61 30.50
N VAL A 274 -2.69 8.03 29.58
CA VAL A 274 -3.85 7.16 29.95
C VAL A 274 -3.37 5.93 30.70
N ILE A 275 -2.31 5.25 30.23
CA ILE A 275 -1.77 4.05 30.89
C ILE A 275 -1.27 4.38 32.30
N ALA A 276 -0.56 5.49 32.48
CA ALA A 276 -0.11 5.95 33.79
C ALA A 276 -1.28 6.21 34.75
N CYS A 277 -2.31 6.94 34.29
CA CYS A 277 -3.51 7.21 35.06
C CYS A 277 -4.21 5.92 35.52
N VAL A 278 -4.47 5.00 34.58
CA VAL A 278 -5.18 3.74 34.87
C VAL A 278 -4.37 2.82 35.78
N THR A 279 -3.05 2.79 35.62
CA THR A 279 -2.14 1.93 36.39
C THR A 279 -1.95 2.45 37.82
N LEU A 280 -1.81 3.76 38.00
CA LEU A 280 -1.50 4.38 39.29
C LEU A 280 -2.74 4.86 40.04
N LEU A 281 -3.90 5.03 39.36
CA LEU A 281 -5.15 5.52 39.91
C LEU A 281 -6.33 4.58 39.59
N SER A 282 -6.36 3.38 40.18
CA SER A 282 -7.33 2.33 39.86
C SER A 282 -8.82 2.73 40.09
N ARG A 283 -9.08 3.75 40.90
CA ARG A 283 -10.45 4.26 41.19
C ARG A 283 -10.82 5.50 40.36
N HIS A 284 -10.00 5.90 39.40
CA HIS A 284 -10.27 7.05 38.53
C HIS A 284 -11.38 6.74 37.50
N PRO A 285 -12.23 7.70 37.10
CA PRO A 285 -13.30 7.49 36.11
C PRO A 285 -12.83 6.86 34.81
N VAL A 286 -11.67 7.25 34.27
CA VAL A 286 -11.07 6.65 33.08
C VAL A 286 -10.80 5.15 33.29
N ALA A 287 -10.30 4.76 34.47
CA ALA A 287 -10.09 3.34 34.79
C ALA A 287 -11.43 2.60 34.92
N GLY A 288 -12.44 3.23 35.51
CA GLY A 288 -13.80 2.70 35.58
C GLY A 288 -14.40 2.44 34.21
N LEU A 289 -14.33 3.43 33.31
CA LEU A 289 -14.84 3.31 31.94
C LEU A 289 -14.15 2.17 31.18
N LEU A 290 -12.81 2.08 31.24
CA LEU A 290 -12.03 1.04 30.58
C LEU A 290 -12.21 -0.36 31.22
N SER A 291 -12.85 -0.44 32.40
CA SER A 291 -13.17 -1.68 33.11
C SER A 291 -14.60 -2.18 32.85
N LEU A 292 -15.40 -1.49 32.04
CA LEU A 292 -16.73 -1.95 31.63
C LEU A 292 -16.67 -3.35 31.03
N ARG A 293 -17.56 -4.25 31.42
CA ARG A 293 -17.49 -5.70 31.15
C ARG A 293 -17.13 -6.12 29.74
N PRO A 294 -17.65 -5.55 28.64
CA PRO A 294 -17.25 -5.99 27.28
C PRO A 294 -15.78 -5.66 26.96
N LEU A 295 -15.25 -4.52 27.43
CA LEU A 295 -13.90 -4.05 27.06
C LEU A 295 -12.75 -4.97 27.55
N PRO A 296 -12.75 -5.47 28.81
CA PRO A 296 -11.75 -6.43 29.24
C PRO A 296 -11.79 -7.76 28.47
N TYR A 297 -12.97 -8.24 28.08
CA TYR A 297 -13.09 -9.45 27.27
C TYR A 297 -12.56 -9.25 25.87
N ILE A 298 -12.99 -8.19 25.16
CA ILE A 298 -12.45 -7.81 23.84
C ILE A 298 -10.94 -7.61 23.93
N GLY A 299 -10.45 -6.97 24.99
CA GLY A 299 -9.02 -6.79 25.23
C GLY A 299 -8.24 -8.11 25.40
N LYS A 300 -8.87 -9.18 25.89
CA LYS A 300 -8.26 -10.52 25.98
C LYS A 300 -8.14 -11.20 24.64
N ILE A 301 -9.15 -11.08 23.78
CA ILE A 301 -9.20 -11.69 22.44
C ILE A 301 -8.64 -10.76 21.37
N SER A 302 -8.18 -9.53 21.71
CA SER A 302 -7.74 -8.51 20.76
C SER A 302 -6.59 -8.94 19.85
N TYR A 303 -5.75 -9.88 20.26
CA TYR A 303 -4.71 -10.45 19.42
C TYR A 303 -5.33 -11.31 18.30
N GLY A 304 -6.24 -12.20 18.63
CA GLY A 304 -6.99 -12.95 17.62
C GLY A 304 -7.80 -12.04 16.70
N MET A 305 -8.46 -11.00 17.26
CA MET A 305 -9.17 -10.02 16.43
C MET A 305 -8.22 -9.34 15.44
N TYR A 306 -7.02 -8.95 15.86
CA TYR A 306 -6.00 -8.33 15.01
C TYR A 306 -5.47 -9.28 13.94
N LEU A 307 -5.33 -10.57 14.23
CA LEU A 307 -4.91 -11.57 13.24
C LEU A 307 -5.97 -11.81 12.16
N TRP A 308 -7.25 -11.81 12.55
CA TRP A 308 -8.34 -12.24 11.66
C TRP A 308 -9.04 -11.10 10.94
N TYR A 309 -8.94 -9.83 11.44
CA TYR A 309 -9.73 -8.76 10.85
C TYR A 309 -9.43 -8.55 9.37
N TRP A 310 -8.16 -8.53 8.99
CA TRP A 310 -7.76 -8.20 7.64
C TRP A 310 -8.18 -9.28 6.63
N PRO A 311 -7.87 -10.59 6.82
CA PRO A 311 -8.40 -11.64 5.97
C PRO A 311 -9.94 -11.63 5.89
N VAL A 312 -10.64 -11.36 6.99
CA VAL A 312 -12.11 -11.28 7.00
C VAL A 312 -12.62 -10.11 6.17
N LEU A 313 -11.99 -8.93 6.25
CA LEU A 313 -12.37 -7.79 5.43
C LEU A 313 -12.20 -8.08 3.94
N LEU A 314 -11.11 -8.75 3.55
CA LEU A 314 -10.84 -9.12 2.16
C LEU A 314 -11.82 -10.19 1.63
N VAL A 315 -12.27 -11.10 2.48
CA VAL A 315 -13.23 -12.14 2.08
C VAL A 315 -14.66 -11.62 2.06
N MET A 316 -15.05 -10.81 3.05
CA MET A 316 -16.42 -10.32 3.21
C MET A 316 -16.61 -8.97 2.52
N THR A 317 -16.56 -8.96 1.20
CA THR A 317 -16.91 -7.77 0.41
C THR A 317 -18.43 -7.65 0.26
N SER A 318 -18.89 -6.48 -0.13
CA SER A 318 -20.31 -6.24 -0.43
C SER A 318 -20.82 -7.13 -1.55
N GLN A 319 -20.06 -7.30 -2.61
CA GLN A 319 -20.39 -8.16 -3.74
C GLN A 319 -20.66 -9.62 -3.33
N ARG A 320 -19.87 -10.15 -2.38
CA ARG A 320 -20.01 -11.54 -1.93
C ARG A 320 -21.09 -11.72 -0.87
N THR A 321 -21.32 -10.71 -0.05
CA THR A 321 -22.27 -10.80 1.07
C THR A 321 -23.63 -10.19 0.77
N HIS A 322 -23.73 -9.36 -0.27
CA HIS A 322 -24.90 -8.53 -0.60
C HIS A 322 -25.34 -7.61 0.57
N LEU A 323 -24.40 -7.28 1.46
CA LEU A 323 -24.62 -6.36 2.58
C LEU A 323 -23.83 -5.07 2.35
N HIS A 324 -24.39 -3.93 2.79
CA HIS A 324 -23.79 -2.62 2.61
C HIS A 324 -23.74 -1.84 3.94
N GLY A 325 -22.86 -0.85 4.04
CA GLY A 325 -22.79 0.11 5.12
C GLY A 325 -22.69 -0.54 6.51
N VAL A 326 -23.56 -0.11 7.44
CA VAL A 326 -23.57 -0.59 8.83
C VAL A 326 -23.89 -2.10 8.92
N GLY A 327 -24.70 -2.63 7.98
CA GLY A 327 -25.03 -4.06 7.95
C GLY A 327 -23.81 -4.92 7.65
N LEU A 328 -23.00 -4.53 6.68
CA LEU A 328 -21.75 -5.20 6.35
C LEU A 328 -20.74 -5.10 7.50
N LEU A 329 -20.58 -3.92 8.11
CA LEU A 329 -19.71 -3.76 9.28
C LEU A 329 -20.13 -4.67 10.43
N ALA A 330 -21.42 -4.72 10.76
CA ALA A 330 -21.93 -5.58 11.83
C ALA A 330 -21.63 -7.07 11.56
N ALA A 331 -21.82 -7.53 10.31
CA ALA A 331 -21.49 -8.90 9.89
C ALA A 331 -19.98 -9.17 10.01
N ARG A 332 -19.14 -8.28 9.50
CA ARG A 332 -17.67 -8.35 9.61
C ARG A 332 -17.22 -8.43 11.07
N LEU A 333 -17.72 -7.54 11.93
CA LEU A 333 -17.41 -7.53 13.36
C LEU A 333 -17.86 -8.82 14.06
N ALA A 334 -19.05 -9.33 13.75
CA ALA A 334 -19.54 -10.59 14.30
C ALA A 334 -18.63 -11.77 13.94
N VAL A 335 -18.20 -11.86 12.68
CA VAL A 335 -17.27 -12.91 12.22
C VAL A 335 -15.90 -12.73 12.88
N ILE A 336 -15.32 -11.53 12.89
CA ILE A 336 -14.02 -11.24 13.51
C ILE A 336 -14.02 -11.63 14.99
N VAL A 337 -15.03 -11.19 15.75
CA VAL A 337 -15.16 -11.50 17.18
C VAL A 337 -15.40 -13.00 17.37
N GLY A 338 -16.25 -13.62 16.55
CA GLY A 338 -16.54 -15.06 16.62
C GLY A 338 -15.30 -15.91 16.40
N VAL A 339 -14.54 -15.65 15.32
CA VAL A 339 -13.30 -16.39 14.99
C VAL A 339 -12.22 -16.12 16.04
N ALA A 340 -12.06 -14.88 16.49
CA ALA A 340 -11.09 -14.54 17.54
C ALA A 340 -11.45 -15.21 18.88
N ALA A 341 -12.72 -15.23 19.26
CA ALA A 341 -13.17 -15.92 20.46
C ALA A 341 -12.97 -17.45 20.36
N PHE A 342 -13.29 -18.03 19.20
CA PHE A 342 -13.03 -19.46 18.94
C PHE A 342 -11.53 -19.76 19.05
N SER A 343 -10.68 -19.01 18.35
CA SER A 343 -9.23 -19.16 18.44
C SER A 343 -8.72 -19.05 19.87
N PHE A 344 -9.19 -18.04 20.62
CA PHE A 344 -8.77 -17.85 22.01
C PHE A 344 -9.14 -19.02 22.91
N HIS A 345 -10.40 -19.50 22.85
CA HIS A 345 -10.88 -20.53 23.76
C HIS A 345 -10.40 -21.94 23.43
N PHE A 346 -10.29 -22.27 22.13
CA PHE A 346 -9.99 -23.63 21.69
C PHE A 346 -8.52 -23.84 21.31
N ILE A 347 -7.77 -22.78 20.98
CA ILE A 347 -6.37 -22.88 20.54
C ILE A 347 -5.43 -22.23 21.57
N GLU A 348 -5.59 -20.92 21.81
CA GLU A 348 -4.64 -20.15 22.62
C GLU A 348 -4.68 -20.54 24.10
N ALA A 349 -5.86 -20.53 24.72
CA ALA A 349 -5.99 -20.77 26.14
C ALA A 349 -5.61 -22.20 26.58
N PRO A 350 -5.93 -23.27 25.87
CA PRO A 350 -5.46 -24.63 26.19
C PRO A 350 -3.94 -24.78 26.12
N ILE A 351 -3.29 -24.22 25.08
CA ILE A 351 -1.83 -24.25 24.92
C ILE A 351 -1.17 -23.41 26.01
N HIS A 352 -1.68 -22.23 26.28
CA HIS A 352 -1.14 -21.34 27.31
C HIS A 352 -1.24 -21.97 28.72
N ARG A 353 -2.29 -22.74 29.00
CA ARG A 353 -2.48 -23.47 30.28
C ARG A 353 -1.69 -24.76 30.37
N GLY A 354 -0.87 -25.09 29.38
CA GLY A 354 -0.03 -26.29 29.37
C GLY A 354 -0.76 -27.62 29.13
N ARG A 355 -2.06 -27.59 28.77
CA ARG A 355 -2.85 -28.80 28.51
C ARG A 355 -2.41 -29.56 27.25
N LEU A 356 -1.71 -28.90 26.33
CA LEU A 356 -1.14 -29.45 25.09
C LEU A 356 0.40 -29.31 25.09
N ALA A 357 1.05 -29.44 26.23
CA ALA A 357 2.46 -29.12 26.46
C ALA A 357 3.46 -30.16 25.92
N GLY A 358 3.05 -31.09 25.06
CA GLY A 358 4.00 -31.96 24.36
C GLY A 358 4.85 -31.18 23.37
N TRP A 359 6.20 -31.36 23.38
CA TRP A 359 7.08 -30.72 22.41
C TRP A 359 6.66 -30.98 20.94
N ARG A 360 6.00 -32.14 20.70
CA ARG A 360 5.46 -32.53 19.39
C ARG A 360 4.36 -31.57 18.89
N SER A 361 3.44 -31.11 19.76
CA SER A 361 2.41 -30.14 19.35
C SER A 361 2.97 -28.74 19.12
N LEU A 362 4.05 -28.37 19.82
CA LEU A 362 4.73 -27.08 19.61
C LEU A 362 5.54 -27.03 18.31
N VAL A 363 5.86 -28.18 17.71
CA VAL A 363 6.59 -28.28 16.45
C VAL A 363 5.65 -28.70 15.30
N ALA A 364 4.79 -29.69 15.51
CA ALA A 364 3.92 -30.22 14.45
C ALA A 364 2.90 -29.21 13.93
N VAL A 365 2.30 -28.40 14.81
CA VAL A 365 1.33 -27.38 14.38
C VAL A 365 1.99 -26.27 13.55
N PRO A 366 3.12 -25.66 13.96
CA PRO A 366 3.86 -24.74 13.12
C PRO A 366 4.30 -25.32 11.79
N VAL A 367 4.87 -26.53 11.79
CA VAL A 367 5.33 -27.19 10.56
C VAL A 367 4.17 -27.45 9.62
N ALA A 368 3.06 -28.00 10.12
CA ALA A 368 1.87 -28.25 9.30
C ALA A 368 1.29 -26.92 8.73
N ALA A 369 1.25 -25.88 9.54
CA ALA A 369 0.75 -24.58 9.12
C ALA A 369 1.64 -23.95 8.03
N VAL A 370 2.96 -23.99 8.19
CA VAL A 370 3.91 -23.51 7.18
C VAL A 370 3.78 -24.34 5.90
N VAL A 371 3.69 -25.67 6.00
CA VAL A 371 3.50 -26.55 4.83
C VAL A 371 2.21 -26.18 4.09
N VAL A 372 1.10 -26.01 4.80
CA VAL A 372 -0.19 -25.61 4.17
C VAL A 372 -0.09 -24.21 3.55
N SER A 373 0.60 -23.28 4.21
CA SER A 373 0.78 -21.91 3.69
C SER A 373 1.71 -21.84 2.48
N LEU A 374 2.55 -22.86 2.27
CA LEU A 374 3.41 -22.98 1.09
C LEU A 374 2.78 -23.82 -0.03
N LEU A 375 1.60 -24.41 0.18
CA LEU A 375 0.89 -25.15 -0.87
C LEU A 375 0.69 -24.34 -2.17
N PRO A 376 0.48 -23.00 -2.14
CA PRO A 376 0.40 -22.19 -3.37
C PRO A 376 1.64 -22.32 -4.28
N MET A 377 2.81 -22.66 -3.73
CA MET A 377 4.03 -22.92 -4.53
C MET A 377 3.91 -24.16 -5.41
N PHE A 378 3.09 -25.14 -5.00
CA PHE A 378 2.98 -26.45 -5.65
C PHE A 378 1.69 -26.57 -6.49
N VAL A 379 0.78 -25.62 -6.34
CA VAL A 379 -0.34 -25.47 -7.27
C VAL A 379 0.23 -24.73 -8.46
N PRO A 380 0.33 -25.34 -9.66
CA PRO A 380 0.66 -24.57 -10.84
C PRO A 380 -0.32 -23.40 -10.86
N SER A 381 0.18 -22.17 -10.82
CA SER A 381 -0.62 -21.07 -11.31
C SER A 381 -1.14 -21.61 -12.62
N ALA A 382 -2.45 -21.68 -12.81
CA ALA A 382 -3.01 -21.86 -14.12
C ALA A 382 -2.62 -20.58 -14.89
N SER A 383 -1.32 -20.46 -15.16
CA SER A 383 -0.84 -19.74 -16.31
C SER A 383 -1.62 -20.44 -17.41
N ALA A 384 -2.67 -19.77 -17.88
CA ALA A 384 -3.28 -20.15 -19.12
C ALA A 384 -2.05 -20.41 -20.00
N VAL A 385 -1.89 -21.67 -20.42
CA VAL A 385 -0.93 -22.00 -21.46
C VAL A 385 -1.39 -21.09 -22.58
N VAL A 386 -0.75 -19.92 -22.67
CA VAL A 386 -0.93 -19.04 -23.81
C VAL A 386 -0.52 -19.96 -24.93
N PRO A 387 -1.44 -20.43 -25.80
CA PRO A 387 -1.05 -21.17 -26.97
C PRO A 387 -0.03 -20.22 -27.61
N ALA A 388 1.23 -20.65 -27.72
CA ALA A 388 2.25 -19.85 -28.40
C ALA A 388 1.57 -19.40 -29.68
N LEU A 389 1.33 -18.10 -29.83
CA LEU A 389 0.77 -17.54 -31.04
C LEU A 389 1.65 -18.12 -32.13
N PRO A 390 1.07 -18.82 -33.15
CA PRO A 390 1.87 -19.40 -34.18
C PRO A 390 2.80 -18.29 -34.66
N PRO A 391 4.13 -18.56 -34.81
CA PRO A 391 5.06 -17.53 -35.24
C PRO A 391 4.40 -16.88 -36.45
N VAL A 392 4.17 -15.57 -36.36
CA VAL A 392 3.67 -14.80 -37.50
C VAL A 392 4.70 -15.03 -38.57
N GLN A 393 4.38 -15.96 -39.46
CA GLN A 393 5.23 -16.19 -40.65
C GLN A 393 5.30 -14.84 -41.32
N SER A 394 6.48 -14.27 -41.25
CA SER A 394 6.80 -12.98 -41.85
C SER A 394 6.22 -12.99 -43.27
N ALA A 395 5.14 -12.23 -43.46
CA ALA A 395 4.56 -12.04 -44.80
C ALA A 395 5.48 -11.26 -45.74
N VAL A 396 6.77 -11.23 -45.42
CA VAL A 396 7.88 -10.64 -46.22
C VAL A 396 8.52 -11.69 -47.13
N ALA A 397 8.15 -12.97 -47.10
CA ALA A 397 8.79 -14.04 -47.90
C ALA A 397 8.05 -14.39 -49.19
N LEU A 398 7.27 -13.48 -49.77
CA LEU A 398 6.70 -13.66 -51.12
C LEU A 398 6.95 -12.48 -52.07
N ALA A 399 8.17 -11.97 -52.06
CA ALA A 399 8.70 -11.30 -53.24
C ALA A 399 9.58 -12.33 -53.95
N HIS A 400 9.05 -13.05 -54.91
CA HIS A 400 9.85 -13.81 -55.86
C HIS A 400 10.82 -12.83 -56.52
N PRO A 401 12.11 -13.14 -56.67
CA PRO A 401 13.02 -12.29 -57.44
C PRO A 401 12.60 -12.35 -58.90
N VAL A 402 12.00 -11.30 -59.41
CA VAL A 402 11.93 -11.05 -60.82
C VAL A 402 13.35 -10.74 -61.27
N ALA A 403 13.98 -11.66 -61.94
CA ALA A 403 15.29 -11.49 -62.55
C ALA A 403 15.20 -10.39 -63.62
N GLY A 404 16.05 -9.35 -63.46
CA GLY A 404 16.45 -8.49 -64.54
C GLY A 404 15.82 -7.11 -64.65
N VAL A 405 16.17 -6.19 -63.74
CA VAL A 405 16.42 -4.78 -64.10
C VAL A 405 17.66 -4.30 -63.32
N ALA A 406 18.77 -4.18 -63.99
CA ALA A 406 19.93 -3.52 -63.45
C ALA A 406 19.64 -2.01 -63.35
N GLY A 407 19.73 -1.44 -62.13
CA GLY A 407 19.65 -0.01 -61.94
C GLY A 407 18.75 0.52 -60.84
N ALA A 408 18.39 -0.28 -59.81
CA ALA A 408 17.73 0.28 -58.61
C ALA A 408 18.82 0.74 -57.63
N ALA A 409 18.93 2.06 -57.43
CA ALA A 409 19.66 2.60 -56.28
C ALA A 409 19.17 1.91 -55.00
N ALA A 410 20.11 1.43 -54.15
CA ALA A 410 19.78 0.79 -52.88
C ALA A 410 18.92 1.78 -52.06
N VAL A 411 17.64 1.45 -51.87
CA VAL A 411 16.77 2.21 -50.97
C VAL A 411 17.36 2.02 -49.58
N ALA A 412 17.85 3.10 -49.00
CA ALA A 412 18.34 3.09 -47.64
C ALA A 412 17.25 2.49 -46.71
N PRO A 413 17.60 1.62 -45.75
CA PRO A 413 16.62 1.04 -44.85
C PRO A 413 15.88 2.16 -44.13
N LEU A 414 14.54 2.12 -44.17
CA LEU A 414 13.71 3.09 -43.50
C LEU A 414 13.99 3.01 -41.99
N ARG A 415 14.30 4.16 -41.36
CA ARG A 415 14.47 4.21 -39.89
C ARG A 415 13.19 3.76 -39.17
N PRO A 416 13.28 3.25 -37.93
CA PRO A 416 12.11 3.00 -37.12
C PRO A 416 11.27 4.27 -36.91
N VAL A 417 9.95 4.11 -36.83
CA VAL A 417 9.04 5.20 -36.45
C VAL A 417 9.18 5.43 -34.96
N ARG A 418 9.44 6.66 -34.56
CA ARG A 418 9.63 7.06 -33.16
C ARG A 418 8.27 7.42 -32.54
N ILE A 419 7.92 6.69 -31.50
CA ILE A 419 6.65 6.83 -30.79
C ILE A 419 6.96 7.31 -29.37
N LEU A 420 6.41 8.46 -28.98
CA LEU A 420 6.42 8.95 -27.60
C LEU A 420 5.09 8.58 -26.95
N LEU A 421 5.13 7.80 -25.87
CA LEU A 421 3.95 7.47 -25.08
C LEU A 421 3.95 8.32 -23.80
N VAL A 422 2.92 9.13 -23.60
CA VAL A 422 2.73 10.03 -22.45
C VAL A 422 1.39 9.79 -21.78
N GLY A 423 1.26 10.23 -20.55
CA GLY A 423 0.09 10.07 -19.71
C GLY A 423 0.45 9.57 -18.32
N ASP A 424 -0.49 8.98 -17.65
CA ASP A 424 -0.31 8.48 -16.29
C ASP A 424 0.26 7.04 -16.22
N SER A 425 0.06 6.37 -15.10
CA SER A 425 0.50 4.99 -14.87
C SER A 425 -0.12 3.98 -15.85
N MET A 426 -1.31 4.29 -16.42
CA MET A 426 -1.92 3.47 -17.46
C MET A 426 -1.10 3.48 -18.74
N ALA A 427 -0.67 4.67 -19.19
CA ALA A 427 0.25 4.78 -20.33
C ALA A 427 1.54 4.03 -20.04
N GLY A 428 2.09 4.24 -18.86
CA GLY A 428 3.32 3.59 -18.44
C GLY A 428 3.24 2.07 -18.48
N SER A 429 2.22 1.45 -17.90
CA SER A 429 2.03 0.00 -17.90
C SER A 429 1.80 -0.56 -19.31
N LEU A 430 1.00 0.12 -20.13
CA LEU A 430 0.83 -0.22 -21.55
C LEU A 430 2.16 -0.19 -22.30
N GLY A 431 2.97 0.84 -22.05
CA GLY A 431 4.26 1.05 -22.73
C GLY A 431 5.27 -0.07 -22.49
N VAL A 432 5.23 -0.74 -21.33
CA VAL A 432 6.10 -1.88 -21.03
C VAL A 432 5.84 -3.02 -22.03
N GLY A 433 4.59 -3.42 -22.22
CA GLY A 433 4.24 -4.47 -23.19
C GLY A 433 4.43 -4.04 -24.64
N LEU A 434 4.09 -2.80 -25.00
CA LEU A 434 4.30 -2.27 -26.34
C LEU A 434 5.77 -2.33 -26.76
N LYS A 435 6.71 -2.02 -25.85
CA LYS A 435 8.16 -2.06 -26.15
C LYS A 435 8.67 -3.45 -26.49
N GLN A 436 8.09 -4.51 -25.91
CA GLN A 436 8.50 -5.89 -26.19
C GLN A 436 8.30 -6.27 -27.67
N VAL A 437 7.27 -5.70 -28.29
CA VAL A 437 6.91 -6.04 -29.67
C VAL A 437 7.19 -4.92 -30.68
N ALA A 438 7.58 -3.72 -30.24
CA ALA A 438 7.73 -2.52 -31.07
C ALA A 438 8.66 -2.74 -32.28
N ALA A 439 9.82 -3.36 -32.06
CA ALA A 439 10.81 -3.61 -33.11
C ALA A 439 10.28 -4.48 -34.25
N GLN A 440 9.36 -5.42 -33.96
CA GLN A 440 8.74 -6.29 -34.95
C GLN A 440 7.88 -5.51 -35.96
N TYR A 441 7.38 -4.33 -35.54
CA TYR A 441 6.58 -3.44 -36.37
C TYR A 441 7.40 -2.28 -36.97
N GLY A 442 8.70 -2.21 -36.67
CA GLY A 442 9.56 -1.13 -37.12
C GLY A 442 9.31 0.17 -36.37
N ALA A 443 9.01 0.08 -35.08
CA ALA A 443 8.84 1.20 -34.18
C ALA A 443 9.91 1.22 -33.08
N GLU A 444 10.21 2.44 -32.59
CA GLU A 444 11.00 2.73 -31.39
C GLU A 444 10.08 3.51 -30.43
N ILE A 445 9.97 3.05 -29.18
CA ILE A 445 9.08 3.66 -28.20
C ILE A 445 9.87 4.27 -27.06
N LEU A 446 9.64 5.57 -26.79
CA LEU A 446 9.96 6.20 -25.53
C LEU A 446 8.70 6.17 -24.65
N ASN A 447 8.77 5.45 -23.52
CA ASN A 447 7.69 5.36 -22.56
C ASN A 447 7.89 6.41 -21.46
N ASP A 448 7.09 7.45 -21.48
CA ASP A 448 7.07 8.56 -20.51
C ASP A 448 5.76 8.58 -19.70
N GLY A 449 5.04 7.48 -19.66
CA GLY A 449 3.88 7.33 -18.76
C GLY A 449 4.31 7.35 -17.31
N ALA A 450 3.83 8.31 -16.54
CA ALA A 450 4.25 8.55 -15.16
C ALA A 450 3.03 8.62 -14.22
N PRO A 451 3.06 7.94 -13.04
CA PRO A 451 1.93 7.98 -12.11
C PRO A 451 1.49 9.39 -11.78
N GLY A 452 0.17 9.64 -11.81
CA GLY A 452 -0.41 10.92 -11.50
C GLY A 452 -0.13 12.02 -12.53
N CYS A 453 0.16 11.69 -13.78
CA CYS A 453 0.38 12.63 -14.89
C CYS A 453 -0.77 12.58 -15.88
N SER A 454 -1.87 13.22 -15.55
CA SER A 454 -3.07 13.31 -16.38
C SER A 454 -3.35 14.75 -16.81
N LEU A 455 -3.92 14.94 -18.00
CA LEU A 455 -4.23 16.27 -18.53
C LEU A 455 -5.37 16.95 -17.78
N ALA A 456 -6.33 16.20 -17.27
CA ALA A 456 -7.46 16.70 -16.49
C ALA A 456 -7.22 16.67 -14.97
N GLU A 457 -5.99 16.53 -14.52
CA GLU A 457 -5.63 16.72 -13.11
C GLU A 457 -5.31 18.19 -12.80
N ALA A 458 -5.85 18.69 -11.67
CA ALA A 458 -5.63 20.06 -11.22
C ALA A 458 -4.74 20.12 -9.96
N GLN A 459 -5.24 20.67 -8.84
CA GLN A 459 -4.41 20.93 -7.65
C GLN A 459 -4.18 19.69 -6.80
N GLN A 460 -5.22 18.87 -6.63
CA GLN A 460 -5.19 17.60 -5.91
C GLN A 460 -6.11 16.62 -6.62
N VAL A 461 -5.80 15.35 -6.53
CA VAL A 461 -6.66 14.28 -7.04
C VAL A 461 -7.08 13.36 -5.90
N GLN A 462 -8.28 12.83 -5.99
CA GLN A 462 -8.76 11.80 -5.10
C GLN A 462 -8.71 10.46 -5.82
N VAL A 463 -7.87 9.58 -5.32
CA VAL A 463 -7.75 8.19 -5.78
C VAL A 463 -8.25 7.31 -4.66
N LEU A 464 -9.38 6.64 -4.87
CA LEU A 464 -10.06 5.90 -3.81
C LEU A 464 -10.37 6.84 -2.62
N TRP A 465 -9.86 6.54 -1.42
CA TRP A 465 -10.00 7.43 -0.25
C TRP A 465 -8.83 8.39 -0.02
N PHE A 466 -7.83 8.39 -0.91
CA PHE A 466 -6.69 9.30 -0.79
C PHE A 466 -6.91 10.60 -1.51
N THR A 467 -6.37 11.64 -0.92
CA THR A 467 -6.13 12.90 -1.60
C THR A 467 -4.64 13.01 -1.85
N ASP A 468 -4.23 12.98 -3.10
CA ASP A 468 -2.83 13.03 -3.49
C ASP A 468 -2.58 14.22 -4.41
N PRO A 469 -1.50 14.99 -4.19
CA PRO A 469 -1.07 15.97 -5.19
C PRO A 469 -0.59 15.22 -6.45
N PRO A 470 -0.70 15.82 -7.64
CA PRO A 470 -0.20 15.23 -8.88
C PRO A 470 1.24 14.72 -8.74
N GLY A 471 1.56 13.60 -9.39
CA GLY A 471 2.85 12.91 -9.29
C GLY A 471 4.06 13.79 -9.63
N ALA A 472 5.25 13.41 -9.14
CA ALA A 472 6.47 14.21 -9.17
C ALA A 472 6.90 14.77 -10.55
N PRO A 473 6.76 14.08 -11.69
CA PRO A 473 7.03 14.68 -13.01
C PRO A 473 6.04 15.77 -13.40
N CYS A 474 4.83 15.70 -12.86
CA CYS A 474 3.73 16.60 -13.18
C CYS A 474 3.66 17.80 -12.23
N GLN A 475 4.46 17.77 -11.18
CA GLN A 475 4.55 18.71 -10.05
C GLN A 475 3.33 19.58 -9.78
N ALA A 476 2.68 19.20 -8.70
CA ALA A 476 1.82 20.01 -7.85
C ALA A 476 1.02 21.11 -8.54
N GLY A 477 -0.16 20.78 -9.04
CA GLY A 477 -1.21 21.78 -9.21
C GLY A 477 -1.03 22.78 -10.34
N ASN A 478 -0.14 22.53 -11.31
CA ASN A 478 0.03 23.38 -12.46
C ASN A 478 -0.07 22.60 -13.78
N PRO A 479 -1.28 22.45 -14.36
CA PRO A 479 -1.47 21.80 -15.66
C PRO A 479 -0.63 22.41 -16.79
N ALA A 480 -0.35 23.71 -16.73
CA ALA A 480 0.50 24.38 -17.70
C ALA A 480 1.95 23.87 -17.66
N GLN A 481 2.43 23.41 -16.50
CA GLN A 481 3.75 22.81 -16.36
C GLN A 481 3.81 21.44 -17.03
N LEU A 482 2.78 20.60 -16.91
CA LEU A 482 2.70 19.32 -17.60
C LEU A 482 2.77 19.51 -19.12
N ILE A 483 1.97 20.42 -19.66
CA ILE A 483 1.98 20.78 -21.08
C ILE A 483 3.36 21.27 -21.53
N SER A 484 4.05 22.09 -20.71
CA SER A 484 5.41 22.55 -21.03
C SER A 484 6.43 21.41 -20.98
N THR A 485 6.27 20.46 -20.07
CA THR A 485 7.08 19.25 -19.99
C THR A 485 6.91 18.39 -21.23
N TYR A 486 5.67 18.12 -21.64
CA TYR A 486 5.38 17.37 -22.86
C TYR A 486 5.96 18.03 -24.10
N ARG A 487 5.86 19.36 -24.23
CA ARG A 487 6.50 20.11 -25.32
C ARG A 487 8.02 19.92 -25.33
N SER A 488 8.64 19.99 -24.15
CA SER A 488 10.10 19.77 -24.02
C SER A 488 10.50 18.34 -24.42
N LEU A 489 9.72 17.33 -24.05
CA LEU A 489 9.94 15.94 -24.45
C LEU A 489 9.81 15.74 -25.95
N VAL A 490 8.80 16.35 -26.58
CA VAL A 490 8.63 16.33 -28.04
C VAL A 490 9.86 16.93 -28.72
N GLN A 491 10.34 18.09 -28.27
CA GLN A 491 11.54 18.72 -28.81
C GLN A 491 12.80 17.87 -28.64
N GLN A 492 12.97 17.21 -27.50
CA GLN A 492 14.15 16.39 -27.20
C GLN A 492 14.13 15.05 -27.94
N PHE A 493 12.99 14.38 -27.96
CA PHE A 493 12.85 13.05 -28.56
C PHE A 493 12.59 13.11 -30.05
N ASP A 494 11.98 14.18 -30.58
CA ASP A 494 11.55 14.36 -31.97
C ASP A 494 10.75 13.14 -32.48
N PRO A 495 9.57 12.88 -31.88
CA PRO A 495 8.73 11.74 -32.22
C PRO A 495 8.04 11.94 -33.59
N ASP A 496 7.74 10.83 -34.25
CA ASP A 496 6.86 10.82 -35.43
C ASP A 496 5.39 10.76 -35.01
N VAL A 497 5.14 10.09 -33.86
CA VAL A 497 3.79 9.94 -33.27
C VAL A 497 3.90 10.12 -31.76
N VAL A 498 2.97 10.87 -31.18
CA VAL A 498 2.77 10.94 -29.73
C VAL A 498 1.46 10.26 -29.39
N VAL A 499 1.47 9.41 -28.40
CA VAL A 499 0.31 8.66 -27.91
C VAL A 499 0.01 9.09 -26.49
N TYR A 500 -1.24 9.41 -26.18
CA TYR A 500 -1.69 9.77 -24.85
C TYR A 500 -2.72 8.77 -24.32
N LEU A 501 -2.54 8.37 -23.06
CA LEU A 501 -3.48 7.57 -22.29
C LEU A 501 -3.37 7.91 -20.81
N ALA A 502 -4.49 8.24 -20.15
CA ALA A 502 -4.53 8.42 -18.72
C ALA A 502 -5.86 7.96 -18.12
N ARG A 503 -5.81 7.32 -16.93
CA ARG A 503 -6.95 7.06 -16.07
C ARG A 503 -7.25 8.27 -15.17
N GLY A 504 -6.22 9.03 -14.82
CA GLY A 504 -6.32 10.17 -13.93
C GLY A 504 -7.39 11.17 -14.35
N ASP A 505 -7.66 11.27 -15.67
CA ASP A 505 -8.71 12.12 -16.21
C ASP A 505 -10.12 11.79 -15.67
N THR A 506 -10.37 10.56 -15.22
CA THR A 506 -11.68 10.13 -14.67
C THR A 506 -11.80 10.28 -13.15
N LEU A 507 -10.74 10.75 -12.47
CA LEU A 507 -10.70 10.91 -11.01
C LEU A 507 -11.44 12.18 -10.55
N ASN A 508 -11.77 12.25 -9.26
CA ASN A 508 -12.12 13.52 -8.65
C ASN A 508 -10.87 14.39 -8.53
N THR A 509 -10.94 15.63 -8.95
CA THR A 509 -9.83 16.58 -8.83
C THR A 509 -10.27 17.88 -8.18
N GLU A 510 -9.38 18.51 -7.42
CA GLU A 510 -9.65 19.83 -6.84
C GLU A 510 -9.27 20.92 -7.86
N LEU A 511 -10.28 21.64 -8.34
CA LEU A 511 -10.11 22.78 -9.23
C LEU A 511 -10.61 24.04 -8.53
N ASN A 512 -9.73 25.01 -8.29
CA ASN A 512 -10.06 26.29 -7.63
C ASN A 512 -10.73 26.12 -6.24
N GLY A 513 -10.27 25.14 -5.46
CA GLY A 513 -10.79 24.85 -4.11
C GLY A 513 -12.11 24.08 -4.09
N THR A 514 -12.56 23.55 -5.22
CA THR A 514 -13.79 22.75 -5.34
C THR A 514 -13.48 21.40 -5.99
N TRP A 515 -13.95 20.32 -5.38
CA TRP A 515 -13.86 18.98 -5.95
C TRP A 515 -14.83 18.85 -7.11
N GLN A 516 -14.30 18.44 -8.26
CA GLN A 516 -15.04 18.28 -9.51
C GLN A 516 -14.60 17.00 -10.23
N HIS A 517 -15.38 16.58 -11.22
CA HIS A 517 -15.10 15.40 -12.04
C HIS A 517 -15.75 15.50 -13.42
N LEU A 518 -15.36 14.63 -14.33
CA LEU A 518 -16.00 14.49 -15.64
C LEU A 518 -17.49 14.17 -15.52
N GLY A 519 -18.31 14.81 -16.34
CA GLY A 519 -19.77 14.83 -16.28
C GLY A 519 -20.33 16.10 -15.63
N GLU A 520 -19.49 16.95 -15.02
CA GLU A 520 -19.86 18.28 -14.55
C GLU A 520 -19.50 19.33 -15.62
N PRO A 521 -20.46 20.12 -16.12
CA PRO A 521 -20.23 20.98 -17.29
C PRO A 521 -19.06 21.96 -17.16
N THR A 522 -18.79 22.47 -15.95
CA THR A 522 -17.67 23.39 -15.70
C THR A 522 -16.33 22.67 -15.78
N PHE A 523 -16.29 21.44 -15.32
CA PHE A 523 -15.09 20.61 -15.37
C PHE A 523 -14.86 20.06 -16.78
N ASP A 524 -15.91 19.61 -17.46
CA ASP A 524 -15.84 19.13 -18.85
C ASP A 524 -15.26 20.20 -19.78
N PHE A 525 -15.72 21.45 -19.67
CA PHE A 525 -15.20 22.59 -20.44
C PHE A 525 -13.70 22.84 -20.13
N TRP A 526 -13.31 22.73 -18.86
CA TRP A 526 -11.93 22.91 -18.47
C TRP A 526 -11.03 21.77 -18.97
N ALA A 527 -11.49 20.51 -18.90
CA ALA A 527 -10.76 19.33 -19.37
C ALA A 527 -10.58 19.37 -20.89
N GLU A 528 -11.63 19.73 -21.65
CA GLU A 528 -11.57 19.89 -23.11
C GLU A 528 -10.50 20.92 -23.51
N ALA A 529 -10.45 22.06 -22.83
CA ALA A 529 -9.43 23.07 -23.08
C ALA A 529 -8.00 22.53 -22.82
N ARG A 530 -7.80 21.63 -21.85
CA ARG A 530 -6.50 20.96 -21.60
C ARG A 530 -6.12 20.00 -22.71
N TYR A 531 -7.08 19.24 -23.22
CA TYR A 531 -6.84 18.32 -24.35
C TYR A 531 -6.47 19.10 -25.62
N ASP A 532 -7.12 20.22 -25.90
CA ASP A 532 -6.82 21.08 -27.04
C ASP A 532 -5.41 21.70 -26.96
N GLU A 533 -5.03 22.18 -25.77
CA GLU A 533 -3.69 22.70 -25.52
C GLU A 533 -2.63 21.59 -25.65
N ALA A 534 -2.94 20.37 -25.20
CA ALA A 534 -2.06 19.22 -25.34
C ALA A 534 -1.84 18.85 -26.80
N VAL A 535 -2.87 18.83 -27.66
CA VAL A 535 -2.69 18.58 -29.10
C VAL A 535 -1.67 19.55 -29.68
N THR A 536 -1.79 20.85 -29.34
CA THR A 536 -0.86 21.88 -29.82
C THR A 536 0.58 21.64 -29.36
N ALA A 537 0.76 21.26 -28.09
CA ALA A 537 2.08 21.02 -27.52
C ALA A 537 2.72 19.74 -28.06
N LEU A 538 1.95 18.65 -28.14
CA LEU A 538 2.40 17.33 -28.55
C LEU A 538 2.68 17.24 -30.07
N SER A 539 2.10 18.12 -30.87
CA SER A 539 2.36 18.21 -32.31
C SER A 539 3.35 19.31 -32.72
N SER A 540 4.02 19.96 -31.76
CA SER A 540 4.84 21.15 -31.99
C SER A 540 5.98 20.95 -33.02
N GLU A 541 6.51 19.73 -33.14
CA GLU A 541 7.56 19.36 -34.12
C GLU A 541 7.00 18.56 -35.30
N GLY A 542 5.67 18.62 -35.55
CA GLY A 542 5.01 17.95 -36.66
C GLY A 542 4.59 16.50 -36.40
N ALA A 543 4.77 16.01 -35.18
CA ALA A 543 4.32 14.68 -34.78
C ALA A 543 2.80 14.52 -34.92
N LYS A 544 2.33 13.30 -35.19
CA LYS A 544 0.91 12.96 -35.13
C LYS A 544 0.53 12.64 -33.69
N VAL A 545 -0.58 13.16 -33.23
CA VAL A 545 -1.11 12.90 -31.88
C VAL A 545 -2.21 11.84 -31.94
N VAL A 546 -2.13 10.83 -31.10
CA VAL A 546 -3.13 9.77 -31.00
C VAL A 546 -3.60 9.66 -29.57
N PHE A 547 -4.85 10.03 -29.32
CA PHE A 547 -5.52 9.76 -28.07
C PHE A 547 -6.01 8.31 -28.05
N LEU A 548 -5.68 7.58 -27.00
CA LEU A 548 -6.27 6.27 -26.75
C LEU A 548 -7.51 6.46 -25.88
N THR A 549 -8.65 5.92 -26.29
CA THR A 549 -9.84 5.98 -25.45
C THR A 549 -9.64 5.17 -24.18
N SER A 550 -10.07 5.71 -23.05
CA SER A 550 -10.04 5.04 -21.76
C SER A 550 -10.95 3.80 -21.76
N PRO A 551 -10.46 2.65 -21.28
CA PRO A 551 -11.30 1.50 -21.02
C PRO A 551 -12.08 1.67 -19.72
N TYR A 552 -13.06 0.81 -19.45
CA TYR A 552 -13.70 0.77 -18.14
C TYR A 552 -12.74 0.20 -17.08
N TYR A 553 -12.91 0.68 -15.84
CA TYR A 553 -12.09 0.33 -14.70
C TYR A 553 -12.90 -0.42 -13.64
N ASP A 554 -12.23 -1.22 -12.82
CA ASP A 554 -12.80 -1.87 -11.64
C ASP A 554 -11.78 -1.84 -10.49
N SER A 555 -11.61 -0.67 -9.91
CA SER A 555 -10.75 -0.46 -8.73
C SER A 555 -11.33 -1.10 -7.45
N GLY A 556 -12.38 -1.92 -7.58
CA GLY A 556 -13.11 -2.52 -6.47
C GLY A 556 -14.19 -1.61 -5.93
N GLU A 557 -14.53 -1.80 -4.66
CA GLU A 557 -15.64 -1.12 -3.98
C GLU A 557 -15.15 -0.25 -2.84
N GLU A 558 -15.90 0.83 -2.57
CA GLU A 558 -15.78 1.58 -1.33
C GLU A 558 -16.01 0.66 -0.11
N PRO A 559 -15.50 1.05 1.07
CA PRO A 559 -15.69 0.25 2.28
C PRO A 559 -17.15 0.02 2.69
N ASP A 560 -18.08 0.85 2.20
CA ASP A 560 -19.52 0.67 2.37
C ASP A 560 -20.17 -0.21 1.29
N GLY A 561 -19.39 -0.60 0.27
CA GLY A 561 -19.76 -1.50 -0.80
C GLY A 561 -20.37 -0.80 -2.04
N ALA A 562 -20.28 0.51 -2.12
CA ALA A 562 -20.53 1.20 -3.37
C ALA A 562 -19.33 1.04 -4.32
N PRO A 563 -19.50 1.02 -5.64
CA PRO A 563 -18.37 1.14 -6.53
C PRO A 563 -17.68 2.50 -6.32
N TRP A 564 -16.36 2.51 -6.43
CA TRP A 564 -15.61 3.77 -6.37
C TRP A 564 -16.11 4.73 -7.45
N PRO A 565 -16.21 6.05 -7.16
CA PRO A 565 -16.71 7.04 -8.13
C PRO A 565 -15.95 7.04 -9.46
N GLU A 566 -14.66 6.70 -9.44
CA GLU A 566 -13.84 6.57 -10.64
C GLU A 566 -14.14 5.33 -11.48
N ASN A 567 -14.92 4.38 -10.97
CA ASN A 567 -15.42 3.23 -11.74
C ASN A 567 -16.75 3.57 -12.46
N ASP A 568 -17.26 4.81 -12.29
CA ASP A 568 -18.51 5.23 -12.96
C ASP A 568 -18.31 5.25 -14.48
N PRO A 569 -19.03 4.40 -15.23
CA PRO A 569 -18.92 4.36 -16.68
C PRO A 569 -19.19 5.70 -17.37
N SER A 570 -20.01 6.56 -16.77
CA SER A 570 -20.36 7.87 -17.36
C SER A 570 -19.13 8.77 -17.49
N ARG A 571 -18.18 8.70 -16.55
CA ARG A 571 -16.94 9.48 -16.59
C ARG A 571 -16.04 9.04 -17.74
N VAL A 572 -15.89 7.71 -17.92
CA VAL A 572 -15.12 7.13 -19.05
C VAL A 572 -15.76 7.50 -20.39
N ILE A 573 -17.09 7.49 -20.47
CA ILE A 573 -17.81 7.90 -21.68
C ILE A 573 -17.56 9.37 -21.97
N THR A 574 -17.67 10.25 -20.97
CA THR A 574 -17.42 11.68 -21.10
C THR A 574 -15.98 11.96 -21.52
N ASP A 575 -15.00 11.33 -20.86
CA ASP A 575 -13.58 11.42 -21.22
C ASP A 575 -13.36 11.11 -22.70
N ASN A 576 -13.82 9.93 -23.13
CA ASN A 576 -13.68 9.49 -24.51
C ASN A 576 -14.37 10.42 -25.53
N GLN A 577 -15.48 11.06 -25.14
CA GLN A 577 -16.15 12.05 -25.99
C GLN A 577 -15.34 13.34 -26.11
N LEU A 578 -14.77 13.84 -25.01
CA LEU A 578 -13.95 15.06 -25.01
C LEU A 578 -12.64 14.85 -25.77
N LEU A 579 -11.97 13.70 -25.59
CA LEU A 579 -10.78 13.34 -26.38
C LEU A 579 -11.09 13.28 -27.88
N ALA A 580 -12.26 12.73 -28.25
CA ALA A 580 -12.69 12.68 -29.64
C ALA A 580 -13.05 14.08 -30.20
N ALA A 581 -13.69 14.93 -29.39
CA ALA A 581 -14.00 16.30 -29.75
C ALA A 581 -12.73 17.10 -30.02
N SER A 582 -11.77 17.06 -29.09
CA SER A 582 -10.48 17.74 -29.22
C SER A 582 -9.68 17.25 -30.46
N ALA A 583 -9.63 15.93 -30.70
CA ALA A 583 -9.00 15.40 -31.91
C ALA A 583 -9.66 15.90 -33.20
N SER A 584 -10.98 16.08 -33.18
CA SER A 584 -11.76 16.55 -34.36
C SER A 584 -11.48 18.00 -34.72
N LEU A 585 -11.04 18.84 -33.77
CA LEU A 585 -10.65 20.22 -34.00
C LEU A 585 -9.31 20.34 -34.76
N SER A 586 -8.51 19.30 -34.78
CA SER A 586 -7.20 19.27 -35.45
C SER A 586 -7.08 18.10 -36.45
N PRO A 587 -7.96 18.02 -37.46
CA PRO A 587 -7.99 16.91 -38.40
C PRO A 587 -6.67 16.80 -39.17
N GLY A 588 -6.17 15.58 -39.28
CA GLY A 588 -4.86 15.30 -39.90
C GLY A 588 -3.65 15.49 -38.98
N THR A 589 -3.79 16.13 -37.81
CA THR A 589 -2.77 16.23 -36.76
C THR A 589 -3.09 15.30 -35.61
N ALA A 590 -4.31 15.34 -35.10
CA ALA A 590 -4.79 14.49 -34.01
C ALA A 590 -5.78 13.44 -34.53
N SER A 591 -5.84 12.31 -33.83
CA SER A 591 -6.76 11.21 -34.11
C SER A 591 -7.02 10.41 -32.83
N VAL A 592 -8.07 9.58 -32.85
CA VAL A 592 -8.43 8.70 -31.74
C VAL A 592 -8.26 7.25 -32.14
N PHE A 593 -7.66 6.46 -31.27
CA PHE A 593 -7.68 5.00 -31.35
C PHE A 593 -8.59 4.45 -30.25
N ASN A 594 -9.61 3.70 -30.65
CA ASN A 594 -10.57 3.12 -29.72
C ASN A 594 -9.99 1.92 -28.97
N LEU A 595 -9.17 2.20 -27.94
CA LEU A 595 -8.61 1.20 -27.04
C LEU A 595 -9.69 0.70 -26.07
N GLY A 596 -10.57 1.59 -25.63
CA GLY A 596 -11.61 1.29 -24.66
C GLY A 596 -12.51 0.14 -25.09
N SER A 597 -13.03 0.17 -26.33
CA SER A 597 -13.88 -0.94 -26.81
C SER A 597 -13.12 -2.24 -27.03
N PHE A 598 -11.80 -2.18 -27.22
CA PHE A 598 -10.97 -3.38 -27.34
C PHE A 598 -10.74 -4.06 -25.99
N LEU A 599 -10.43 -3.27 -24.95
CA LEU A 599 -10.13 -3.77 -23.61
C LEU A 599 -11.39 -4.00 -22.76
N SER A 600 -12.52 -3.47 -23.17
CA SER A 600 -13.78 -3.52 -22.43
C SER A 600 -14.93 -3.90 -23.38
N PRO A 601 -14.90 -5.13 -23.93
CA PRO A 601 -15.96 -5.59 -24.82
C PRO A 601 -17.29 -5.60 -24.08
N GLY A 602 -18.35 -5.12 -24.75
CA GLY A 602 -19.67 -5.01 -24.13
C GLY A 602 -19.84 -3.83 -23.16
N ASN A 603 -18.92 -2.86 -23.18
CA ASN A 603 -18.93 -1.66 -22.32
C ASN A 603 -18.87 -2.00 -20.81
N GLN A 604 -18.12 -2.99 -20.44
CA GLN A 604 -17.88 -3.40 -19.06
C GLN A 604 -16.39 -3.72 -18.89
N PHE A 605 -15.92 -3.61 -17.64
CA PHE A 605 -14.58 -4.05 -17.31
C PHE A 605 -14.43 -5.56 -17.59
N ASP A 606 -13.36 -5.93 -18.31
CA ASP A 606 -12.98 -7.32 -18.55
C ASP A 606 -11.47 -7.45 -18.27
N PRO A 607 -11.06 -8.29 -17.33
CA PRO A 607 -9.66 -8.53 -17.06
C PRO A 607 -8.97 -9.35 -18.16
N THR A 608 -9.74 -10.11 -18.97
CA THR A 608 -9.23 -11.04 -19.97
C THR A 608 -9.77 -10.70 -21.35
N VAL A 609 -8.87 -10.37 -22.27
CA VAL A 609 -9.23 -10.01 -23.66
C VAL A 609 -8.60 -11.01 -24.63
N ASP A 610 -9.38 -11.55 -25.55
CA ASP A 610 -8.93 -12.56 -26.53
C ASP A 610 -8.18 -13.75 -25.87
N GLY A 611 -8.54 -14.12 -24.63
CA GLY A 611 -7.93 -15.20 -23.86
C GLY A 611 -6.60 -14.83 -23.17
N VAL A 612 -6.20 -13.56 -23.20
CA VAL A 612 -5.04 -13.02 -22.51
C VAL A 612 -5.50 -12.27 -21.27
N ASP A 613 -4.89 -12.51 -20.11
CA ASP A 613 -5.08 -11.69 -18.90
C ASP A 613 -4.45 -10.31 -19.17
N ALA A 614 -5.28 -9.41 -19.69
CA ALA A 614 -4.82 -8.11 -20.21
C ALA A 614 -4.75 -7.03 -19.14
N ARG A 615 -5.51 -7.19 -18.05
CA ARG A 615 -5.59 -6.20 -16.95
C ARG A 615 -5.05 -6.79 -15.65
N CYS A 616 -4.37 -5.97 -14.89
CA CYS A 616 -3.88 -6.34 -13.57
C CYS A 616 -5.03 -6.56 -12.57
N SER A 617 -4.73 -7.22 -11.46
CA SER A 617 -5.73 -7.49 -10.40
C SER A 617 -6.22 -6.23 -9.68
N ASP A 618 -5.60 -5.07 -9.92
CA ASP A 618 -6.05 -3.77 -9.43
C ASP A 618 -7.23 -3.19 -10.23
N GLY A 619 -7.61 -3.85 -11.34
CA GLY A 619 -8.68 -3.41 -12.22
C GLY A 619 -8.36 -2.15 -13.04
N VAL A 620 -7.11 -1.70 -13.02
CA VAL A 620 -6.66 -0.47 -13.70
C VAL A 620 -5.57 -0.75 -14.71
N HIS A 621 -4.40 -1.20 -14.25
CA HIS A 621 -3.19 -1.27 -15.07
C HIS A 621 -3.19 -2.42 -16.07
N MET A 622 -2.31 -2.31 -17.06
CA MET A 622 -2.11 -3.34 -18.07
C MET A 622 -1.06 -4.35 -17.61
N THR A 623 -1.29 -5.64 -17.89
CA THR A 623 -0.24 -6.64 -17.81
C THR A 623 0.73 -6.49 -18.99
N VAL A 624 1.94 -7.06 -18.89
CA VAL A 624 2.87 -7.09 -20.04
C VAL A 624 2.25 -7.83 -21.24
N PRO A 625 1.67 -9.04 -21.09
CA PRO A 625 0.97 -9.71 -22.17
C PRO A 625 -0.21 -8.91 -22.74
N GLY A 626 -0.94 -8.16 -21.88
CA GLY A 626 -2.01 -7.25 -22.30
C GLY A 626 -1.49 -6.12 -23.18
N GLY A 627 -0.36 -5.50 -22.80
CA GLY A 627 0.29 -4.48 -23.59
C GLY A 627 0.84 -5.02 -24.92
N GLU A 628 1.40 -6.22 -24.95
CA GLU A 628 1.80 -6.91 -26.18
C GLU A 628 0.61 -7.17 -27.12
N LEU A 629 -0.51 -7.64 -26.56
CA LEU A 629 -1.76 -7.86 -27.29
C LEU A 629 -2.28 -6.57 -27.92
N VAL A 630 -2.33 -5.47 -27.15
CA VAL A 630 -2.68 -4.14 -27.67
C VAL A 630 -1.71 -3.74 -28.78
N GLY A 631 -0.41 -4.02 -28.62
CA GLY A 631 0.64 -3.74 -29.61
C GLY A 631 0.34 -4.33 -30.97
N THR A 632 -0.21 -5.55 -31.04
CA THR A 632 -0.56 -6.20 -32.31
C THR A 632 -1.55 -5.41 -33.15
N ARG A 633 -2.43 -4.63 -32.50
CA ARG A 633 -3.47 -3.83 -33.18
C ARG A 633 -3.11 -2.35 -33.30
N LEU A 634 -2.41 -1.80 -32.32
CA LEU A 634 -2.08 -0.39 -32.24
C LEU A 634 -0.84 -0.04 -33.09
N LEU A 635 0.28 -0.77 -32.93
CA LEU A 635 1.54 -0.43 -33.56
C LEU A 635 1.48 -0.35 -35.09
N PRO A 636 0.81 -1.25 -35.84
CA PRO A 636 0.70 -1.10 -37.29
C PRO A 636 0.09 0.24 -37.71
N LYS A 637 -0.91 0.73 -36.93
CA LYS A 637 -1.58 2.01 -37.22
C LYS A 637 -0.68 3.20 -36.89
N LEU A 638 0.00 3.18 -35.73
CA LEU A 638 0.94 4.23 -35.34
C LEU A 638 2.09 4.34 -36.33
N VAL A 639 2.64 3.21 -36.77
CA VAL A 639 3.72 3.17 -37.77
C VAL A 639 3.22 3.71 -39.10
N ALA A 640 2.02 3.37 -39.55
CA ALA A 640 1.47 3.93 -40.78
C ALA A 640 1.28 5.45 -40.68
N LEU A 641 0.81 5.98 -39.56
CA LEU A 641 0.65 7.42 -39.32
C LEU A 641 2.01 8.15 -39.29
N GLY A 642 3.02 7.57 -38.64
CA GLY A 642 4.33 8.20 -38.46
C GLY A 642 5.22 8.13 -39.72
N ARG A 643 4.95 7.22 -40.67
CA ARG A 643 5.85 7.01 -41.85
C ARG A 643 6.03 8.25 -42.72
N ALA A 644 5.00 9.05 -42.89
CA ALA A 644 5.09 10.29 -43.67
C ALA A 644 6.10 11.28 -43.05
N HIS A 645 6.04 11.44 -41.72
CA HIS A 645 6.97 12.30 -40.96
C HIS A 645 8.36 11.69 -40.92
N ALA A 646 8.48 10.39 -40.66
CA ALA A 646 9.74 9.65 -40.61
C ALA A 646 10.56 9.75 -41.91
N SER A 647 9.90 9.88 -43.07
CA SER A 647 10.54 10.00 -44.36
C SER A 647 11.11 11.39 -44.66
N LEU A 648 10.60 12.43 -43.97
CA LEU A 648 11.01 13.82 -44.16
C LEU A 648 12.19 14.25 -43.27
N SER A 649 12.38 13.56 -42.15
CA SER A 649 13.43 13.91 -41.20
C SER A 649 14.78 13.30 -41.55
N SER A 650 15.86 14.13 -41.52
CA SER A 650 17.21 13.72 -41.86
C SER A 650 17.78 12.64 -40.95
N SER A 651 18.73 11.85 -41.48
CA SER A 651 19.42 10.75 -40.78
C SER A 651 20.46 11.19 -39.71
N ALA A 652 20.34 12.40 -39.15
CA ALA A 652 21.20 12.84 -38.05
C ALA A 652 21.00 11.94 -36.83
N SER A 653 22.08 11.59 -36.13
CA SER A 653 22.04 10.82 -34.89
C SER A 653 21.21 11.59 -33.86
N ARG A 654 20.07 11.04 -33.49
CA ARG A 654 19.15 11.64 -32.52
C ARG A 654 19.46 11.11 -31.12
N PRO A 655 19.22 11.90 -30.06
CA PRO A 655 19.50 11.46 -28.71
C PRO A 655 18.63 10.26 -28.35
N VAL A 656 19.24 9.28 -27.72
CA VAL A 656 18.50 8.20 -27.00
C VAL A 656 18.19 8.74 -25.61
N LEU A 657 16.92 8.97 -25.32
CA LEU A 657 16.48 9.37 -23.99
C LEU A 657 16.17 8.11 -23.16
N PRO A 658 16.53 8.11 -21.87
CA PRO A 658 16.09 7.04 -20.98
C PRO A 658 14.57 7.14 -20.75
N ASP A 659 13.91 6.00 -20.64
CA ASP A 659 12.51 5.99 -20.20
C ASP A 659 12.39 6.63 -18.80
N ILE A 660 11.42 7.48 -18.60
CA ILE A 660 11.04 7.96 -17.27
C ILE A 660 10.27 6.85 -16.53
N ALA A 661 9.47 6.07 -17.25
CA ALA A 661 8.87 4.86 -16.74
C ALA A 661 9.96 3.82 -16.42
N GLN A 662 10.49 3.87 -15.21
CA GLN A 662 11.48 2.91 -14.74
C GLN A 662 10.81 1.52 -14.63
N PRO A 663 11.45 0.45 -15.12
CA PRO A 663 10.88 -0.90 -15.03
C PRO A 663 10.50 -1.34 -13.62
N TRP A 664 11.17 -0.81 -12.60
CA TRP A 664 10.86 -1.08 -11.20
C TRP A 664 9.50 -0.51 -10.73
N TRP A 665 8.97 0.54 -11.37
CA TRP A 665 7.63 1.06 -11.07
C TRP A 665 6.54 0.04 -11.42
N TYR A 666 6.78 -0.78 -12.44
CA TYR A 666 5.83 -1.79 -12.90
C TYR A 666 6.12 -3.19 -12.34
N ALA A 667 7.34 -3.45 -11.86
CA ALA A 667 7.64 -4.67 -11.11
C ALA A 667 6.85 -4.77 -9.79
N ASP A 668 6.44 -3.63 -9.25
CA ASP A 668 5.69 -3.54 -8.00
C ASP A 668 4.18 -3.40 -8.19
N LEU A 669 3.71 -3.25 -9.44
CA LEU A 669 2.28 -3.32 -9.73
C LEU A 669 1.80 -4.76 -9.50
N PRO A 670 0.54 -4.96 -9.02
CA PRO A 670 -0.03 -6.29 -8.80
C PRO A 670 -0.28 -7.06 -10.11
N CYS A 671 0.56 -6.82 -11.10
CA CYS A 671 0.51 -7.38 -12.43
C CYS A 671 1.32 -8.67 -12.58
N GLY A 672 2.10 -9.09 -11.58
CA GLY A 672 2.95 -10.28 -11.61
C GLY A 672 3.73 -10.46 -12.92
N THR A 673 5.04 -10.52 -12.86
CA THR A 673 5.87 -10.97 -13.99
C THR A 673 5.64 -12.46 -14.26
#